data_6289fddd0e9131925b5833a50e62f686
#
_entry.id   6289fddd0e9131925b5833a50e62f686
#
_cell.length_a   1.000
_cell.length_b   1.000
_cell.length_c   1.000
_cell.angle_alpha   90.00
_cell.angle_beta   90.00
_cell.angle_gamma   90.00
#
_symmetry.space_group_name_H-M   'P 1'
#
loop_
_entity.id
_entity.type
_entity.pdbx_description
1 polymer ?
#
loop_
_entity_poly.entity_id
_entity_poly.type
_entity_poly.pdbx_seq_one_letter_code
_entity_poly.pdbx_strand_id
1 'polypeptide(L)'
;MRIAGLLEGLSPPAVLYLGCWSGYCAIRLVRACGMGFPYNRRLSSIILSLMIQQIRNIAIIAHVDHGKTTLVDQLLQQSGTLGDRFGPVERVMDSNELEKERGITILSKNTAIQWNDYRINIVDTPGHADFGGEVERVLSMVDSVLLLVDAVDGPMPQTRFVTQKAFAHGLRPIVVINKIDRDGARPGWVVDQTFDLFDRLGASEAQLDFPILYTSALNGYAGLDEKVRSGDMTPLFRAIVEHCPPPQVDPNGPFQMQVSTLAYNSYVGAIAIGRITRGRVRRNMPVTLVKRDGDEHREKIGQVFGFLGLQRIEVEEASAGDIIAVAGIEAPNVSDTLCDPEHVEPLPPLAVDEPTVSMTFQVNTAPFAGRDGKYLTSRQLKERLERELIHNVALRVEEGNDPEKFRVSGRGELHLSILLENMRREGYELAVSRPEVIFRERDGEICEPYEQVTVDVEERHQGGVMEALGSRRGDLKDMVPDGRGRVRLDYLVPSRGLIGFQTEFMTLTSGTGLMYHVFDHYGAARQGGIAPRRNGAMISNSTGKALGYALFNLQERGRLFVKPGDEVYEGQVVGMHSRENDLTVNPLKAKQLTNIRAAGSDENILLTPAIVFSLEQALEFIEEDELVEVTPRSIRVRKRHLKEHERKRAGKGM
;
A
#
# COMPACT_ATOMS: atom_id res chain seq x y z
N MET A 1 -38.20 8.71 21.26
CA MET A 1 -39.16 9.09 22.28
C MET A 1 -38.75 10.31 23.11
N ARG A 2 -37.90 11.22 22.60
CA ARG A 2 -37.50 12.49 23.27
C ARG A 2 -37.71 13.76 22.42
N ILE A 3 -38.44 13.67 21.31
CA ILE A 3 -38.76 14.84 20.44
C ILE A 3 -40.15 15.42 20.77
N ALA A 4 -40.99 14.73 21.56
CA ALA A 4 -42.32 15.19 21.90
C ALA A 4 -42.36 16.41 22.85
N GLY A 5 -41.29 16.72 23.58
CA GLY A 5 -41.25 17.87 24.52
C GLY A 5 -40.83 19.21 23.92
N LEU A 6 -40.43 19.27 22.65
CA LEU A 6 -39.95 20.49 21.99
C LEU A 6 -40.94 21.10 20.98
N LEU A 7 -42.11 20.45 20.82
CA LEU A 7 -43.16 20.86 19.87
C LEU A 7 -44.42 21.45 20.54
N GLU A 8 -44.38 21.75 21.83
CA GLU A 8 -45.46 22.46 22.50
C GLU A 8 -45.50 23.93 22.07
N GLY A 9 -46.21 24.20 21.01
CA GLY A 9 -46.40 25.57 20.48
C GLY A 9 -46.82 25.63 19.02
N LEU A 10 -46.96 24.51 18.34
CA LEU A 10 -47.42 24.47 16.95
C LEU A 10 -48.85 23.95 16.86
N SER A 11 -49.75 24.78 16.31
CA SER A 11 -51.14 24.42 16.04
C SER A 11 -51.23 23.29 15.00
N PRO A 12 -52.21 22.36 15.12
CA PRO A 12 -52.40 21.29 14.15
C PRO A 12 -52.89 21.83 12.81
N PRO A 13 -52.25 21.51 11.66
CA PRO A 13 -52.06 20.14 11.16
C PRO A 13 -50.63 19.79 10.69
N ALA A 14 -49.61 20.08 11.47
CA ALA A 14 -48.22 19.78 11.11
C ALA A 14 -47.66 18.54 11.83
N VAL A 15 -48.48 17.61 12.25
CA VAL A 15 -48.05 16.27 12.64
C VAL A 15 -47.91 15.45 11.35
N LEU A 16 -46.84 15.67 10.64
CA LEU A 16 -46.50 14.85 9.49
C LEU A 16 -45.61 13.68 9.95
N TYR A 17 -46.02 12.50 9.55
CA TYR A 17 -45.28 11.24 9.65
C TYR A 17 -43.78 11.42 9.35
N LEU A 18 -42.96 11.45 10.37
CA LEU A 18 -41.53 11.18 10.28
C LEU A 18 -41.32 9.66 10.27
N GLY A 19 -41.80 9.05 9.20
CA GLY A 19 -41.47 7.67 8.88
C GLY A 19 -40.25 7.64 7.99
N CYS A 20 -39.21 6.94 8.45
CA CYS A 20 -38.00 6.49 7.79
C CYS A 20 -37.89 6.84 6.31
N TRP A 21 -37.04 7.83 5.97
CA TRP A 21 -36.42 7.95 4.66
C TRP A 21 -35.10 8.72 4.79
N SER A 22 -34.07 8.23 4.09
CA SER A 22 -32.71 8.71 4.07
C SER A 22 -32.56 10.23 4.14
N GLY A 23 -31.52 10.73 4.85
CA GLY A 23 -31.27 12.16 5.14
C GLY A 23 -31.30 13.13 3.95
N TYR A 24 -31.20 12.65 2.72
CA TYR A 24 -31.35 13.43 1.49
C TYR A 24 -32.80 13.84 1.18
N CYS A 25 -33.81 13.15 1.74
CA CYS A 25 -35.24 13.49 1.54
C CYS A 25 -35.76 14.58 2.51
N ALA A 26 -35.17 14.74 3.69
CA ALA A 26 -35.63 15.73 4.66
C ALA A 26 -35.45 17.17 4.14
N ILE A 27 -34.41 17.46 3.38
CA ILE A 27 -34.15 18.77 2.78
C ILE A 27 -35.13 19.07 1.64
N ARG A 28 -35.58 18.07 0.88
CA ARG A 28 -36.59 18.24 -0.19
C ARG A 28 -38.01 18.53 0.37
N LEU A 29 -38.36 17.94 1.50
CA LEU A 29 -39.68 18.14 2.12
C LEU A 29 -39.88 19.58 2.61
N VAL A 30 -38.84 20.23 3.15
CA VAL A 30 -38.88 21.63 3.57
C VAL A 30 -39.04 22.60 2.39
N ARG A 31 -38.56 22.24 1.20
CA ARG A 31 -38.74 23.03 -0.03
C ARG A 31 -40.07 22.80 -0.75
N ALA A 32 -40.70 21.64 -0.59
CA ALA A 32 -41.95 21.30 -1.28
C ALA A 32 -43.21 21.89 -0.62
N CYS A 33 -43.16 22.24 0.66
CA CYS A 33 -44.21 22.97 1.34
C CYS A 33 -44.00 24.48 1.14
N GLY A 34 -44.52 25.04 0.04
CA GLY A 34 -44.44 26.47 -0.34
C GLY A 34 -45.07 27.46 0.64
N MET A 35 -44.91 27.24 1.95
CA MET A 35 -45.32 28.19 2.98
C MET A 35 -44.11 29.03 3.38
N GLY A 36 -44.18 30.33 3.14
CA GLY A 36 -43.21 31.35 3.50
C GLY A 36 -43.02 31.48 5.02
N PHE A 37 -42.37 30.46 5.63
CA PHE A 37 -41.84 30.63 6.96
C PHE A 37 -40.53 31.39 6.90
N PRO A 38 -40.27 32.35 7.77
CA PRO A 38 -38.98 32.98 7.90
C PRO A 38 -37.94 31.86 8.14
N TYR A 39 -36.95 31.77 7.28
CA TYR A 39 -35.85 30.80 7.34
C TYR A 39 -35.24 30.82 8.75
N ASN A 40 -35.62 29.88 9.58
CA ASN A 40 -35.21 29.86 10.97
C ASN A 40 -33.83 29.22 11.07
N ARG A 41 -32.77 30.06 11.07
CA ARG A 41 -31.36 29.65 11.20
C ARG A 41 -31.14 28.66 12.35
N ARG A 42 -31.93 28.77 13.45
CA ARG A 42 -31.83 27.84 14.59
C ARG A 42 -32.32 26.43 14.26
N LEU A 43 -33.41 26.28 13.50
CA LEU A 43 -33.92 24.96 13.09
C LEU A 43 -32.95 24.27 12.11
N SER A 44 -32.42 25.00 11.16
CA SER A 44 -31.43 24.42 10.21
C SER A 44 -30.12 24.04 10.90
N SER A 45 -29.65 24.80 11.91
CA SER A 45 -28.47 24.44 12.67
C SER A 45 -28.65 23.21 13.57
N ILE A 46 -29.85 23.05 14.16
CA ILE A 46 -30.23 21.88 14.99
C ILE A 46 -30.28 20.62 14.11
N ILE A 47 -30.97 20.68 12.96
CA ILE A 47 -31.07 19.55 12.03
C ILE A 47 -29.65 19.14 11.54
N LEU A 48 -28.82 20.10 11.22
CA LEU A 48 -27.46 19.86 10.77
C LEU A 48 -26.57 19.25 11.86
N SER A 49 -26.69 19.75 13.09
CA SER A 49 -26.02 19.17 14.25
C SER A 49 -26.43 17.73 14.51
N LEU A 50 -27.73 17.40 14.35
CA LEU A 50 -28.24 16.03 14.45
C LEU A 50 -27.67 15.12 13.31
N MET A 51 -27.58 15.64 12.08
CA MET A 51 -27.01 14.89 10.96
C MET A 51 -25.53 14.58 11.16
N ILE A 52 -24.76 15.51 11.71
CA ILE A 52 -23.33 15.28 12.04
C ILE A 52 -23.17 14.24 13.14
N GLN A 53 -24.04 14.25 14.13
CA GLN A 53 -24.09 13.23 15.20
C GLN A 53 -24.29 11.81 14.67
N GLN A 54 -24.84 11.67 13.46
CA GLN A 54 -25.08 10.38 12.79
C GLN A 54 -23.93 9.94 11.86
N ILE A 55 -22.87 10.77 11.67
CA ILE A 55 -21.70 10.40 10.88
C ILE A 55 -20.68 9.70 11.77
N ARG A 56 -20.05 8.65 11.24
CA ARG A 56 -18.89 7.97 11.82
C ARG A 56 -17.84 7.78 10.75
N ASN A 57 -16.62 8.26 10.99
CA ASN A 57 -15.50 8.11 10.08
C ASN A 57 -14.48 7.16 10.70
N ILE A 58 -14.28 6.01 10.10
CA ILE A 58 -13.36 4.99 10.60
C ILE A 58 -12.35 4.60 9.54
N ALA A 59 -11.12 4.34 9.95
CA ALA A 59 -10.12 3.64 9.13
C ALA A 59 -10.00 2.19 9.62
N ILE A 60 -9.83 1.25 8.70
CA ILE A 60 -9.59 -0.15 9.04
C ILE A 60 -8.09 -0.43 8.89
N ILE A 61 -7.46 -0.77 10.01
CA ILE A 61 -6.06 -1.13 10.12
C ILE A 61 -5.94 -2.62 10.33
N ALA A 62 -5.13 -3.29 9.52
CA ALA A 62 -4.84 -4.70 9.67
C ALA A 62 -3.48 -5.04 9.10
N HIS A 63 -2.86 -6.10 9.62
CA HIS A 63 -1.77 -6.75 8.91
C HIS A 63 -2.29 -7.46 7.66
N VAL A 64 -1.39 -7.73 6.70
CA VAL A 64 -1.68 -8.55 5.53
C VAL A 64 -2.26 -9.89 5.99
N ASP A 65 -3.25 -10.39 5.29
CA ASP A 65 -3.96 -11.65 5.58
C ASP A 65 -4.74 -11.72 6.89
N HIS A 66 -4.83 -10.68 7.74
CA HIS A 66 -5.69 -10.68 8.92
C HIS A 66 -7.20 -10.64 8.61
N GLY A 67 -7.58 -10.51 7.34
CA GLY A 67 -8.98 -10.59 6.87
C GLY A 67 -9.68 -9.25 6.74
N LYS A 68 -8.92 -8.16 6.50
CA LYS A 68 -9.44 -6.81 6.33
C LYS A 68 -10.49 -6.72 5.22
N THR A 69 -10.15 -7.14 4.00
CA THR A 69 -11.05 -7.11 2.84
C THR A 69 -12.32 -7.93 3.09
N THR A 70 -12.18 -9.12 3.68
CA THR A 70 -13.31 -9.99 4.03
C THR A 70 -14.25 -9.34 5.06
N LEU A 71 -13.68 -8.63 6.05
CA LEU A 71 -14.48 -7.92 7.04
C LEU A 71 -15.28 -6.78 6.40
N VAL A 72 -14.64 -5.98 5.53
CA VAL A 72 -15.31 -4.89 4.81
C VAL A 72 -16.42 -5.41 3.91
N ASP A 73 -16.19 -6.53 3.22
CA ASP A 73 -17.21 -7.19 2.40
C ASP A 73 -18.43 -7.59 3.24
N GLN A 74 -18.23 -8.14 4.43
CA GLN A 74 -19.31 -8.49 5.35
C GLN A 74 -20.08 -7.25 5.85
N LEU A 75 -19.37 -6.16 6.17
CA LEU A 75 -20.01 -4.92 6.58
C LEU A 75 -20.86 -4.33 5.44
N LEU A 76 -20.36 -4.36 4.20
CA LEU A 76 -21.11 -3.91 3.02
C LEU A 76 -22.35 -4.76 2.76
N GLN A 77 -22.23 -6.08 2.85
CA GLN A 77 -23.36 -7.00 2.64
C GLN A 77 -24.43 -6.84 3.73
N GLN A 78 -24.03 -6.90 5.00
CA GLN A 78 -24.97 -6.95 6.12
C GLN A 78 -25.58 -5.58 6.47
N SER A 79 -24.98 -4.48 6.02
CA SER A 79 -25.60 -3.15 6.09
C SER A 79 -26.78 -2.97 5.13
N GLY A 80 -26.96 -3.88 4.15
CA GLY A 80 -27.96 -3.75 3.09
C GLY A 80 -27.64 -2.68 2.04
N THR A 81 -26.46 -2.07 2.10
CA THR A 81 -26.04 -0.98 1.19
C THR A 81 -25.86 -1.46 -0.25
N LEU A 82 -25.47 -2.72 -0.46
CA LEU A 82 -25.24 -3.31 -1.78
C LEU A 82 -26.50 -3.81 -2.46
N GLY A 83 -27.69 -3.65 -2.01
CA GLY A 83 -28.95 -4.07 -2.64
C GLY A 83 -28.91 -5.46 -3.30
N ASP A 84 -30.04 -6.09 -3.56
CA ASP A 84 -30.17 -7.46 -4.11
C ASP A 84 -29.55 -7.71 -5.51
N ARG A 85 -29.02 -6.66 -6.16
CA ARG A 85 -28.45 -6.76 -7.52
C ARG A 85 -27.01 -7.26 -7.55
N PHE A 86 -26.29 -7.23 -6.45
CA PHE A 86 -24.94 -7.76 -6.33
C PHE A 86 -25.03 -9.11 -5.61
N GLY A 87 -24.85 -10.21 -6.35
CA GLY A 87 -24.67 -11.54 -5.75
C GLY A 87 -23.48 -11.56 -4.77
N PRO A 88 -23.16 -12.69 -4.12
CA PRO A 88 -22.01 -12.79 -3.24
C PRO A 88 -20.73 -12.46 -4.03
N VAL A 89 -20.25 -11.24 -3.92
CA VAL A 89 -19.03 -10.77 -4.57
C VAL A 89 -17.92 -10.86 -3.54
N GLU A 90 -16.96 -11.74 -3.77
CA GLU A 90 -15.76 -11.83 -2.95
C GLU A 90 -14.76 -10.73 -3.35
N ARG A 91 -14.11 -10.11 -2.35
CA ARG A 91 -13.07 -9.09 -2.50
C ARG A 91 -13.53 -7.85 -3.29
N VAL A 92 -14.69 -7.35 -2.90
CA VAL A 92 -15.34 -6.18 -3.55
C VAL A 92 -14.44 -4.94 -3.54
N MET A 93 -13.63 -4.78 -2.48
CA MET A 93 -12.72 -3.64 -2.34
C MET A 93 -11.45 -3.77 -3.19
N ASP A 94 -10.99 -4.98 -3.50
CA ASP A 94 -9.78 -5.18 -4.29
C ASP A 94 -10.10 -5.07 -5.79
N SER A 95 -10.20 -3.85 -6.29
CA SER A 95 -10.53 -3.57 -7.70
C SER A 95 -9.31 -3.66 -8.64
N ASN A 96 -8.09 -3.57 -8.11
CA ASN A 96 -6.86 -3.65 -8.87
C ASN A 96 -6.41 -5.12 -8.99
N GLU A 97 -6.06 -5.55 -10.21
CA GLU A 97 -5.55 -6.91 -10.46
C GLU A 97 -4.31 -7.24 -9.63
N LEU A 98 -3.40 -6.25 -9.44
CA LEU A 98 -2.20 -6.41 -8.60
C LEU A 98 -2.54 -6.63 -7.13
N GLU A 99 -3.54 -5.94 -6.59
CA GLU A 99 -4.00 -6.14 -5.21
C GLU A 99 -4.55 -7.56 -5.03
N LYS A 100 -5.34 -8.05 -6.01
CA LYS A 100 -5.89 -9.42 -6.00
C LYS A 100 -4.81 -10.50 -6.09
N GLU A 101 -3.81 -10.29 -6.97
CA GLU A 101 -2.71 -11.23 -7.17
C GLU A 101 -1.80 -11.32 -5.95
N ARG A 102 -1.55 -10.17 -5.30
CA ARG A 102 -0.62 -10.07 -4.17
C ARG A 102 -1.28 -10.23 -2.80
N GLY A 103 -2.61 -10.13 -2.74
CA GLY A 103 -3.37 -10.18 -1.49
C GLY A 103 -3.16 -8.97 -0.58
N ILE A 104 -2.64 -7.85 -1.09
CA ILE A 104 -2.35 -6.63 -0.32
C ILE A 104 -3.15 -5.45 -0.86
N THR A 105 -3.59 -4.55 0.03
CA THR A 105 -4.14 -3.25 -0.36
C THR A 105 -2.98 -2.30 -0.69
N ILE A 106 -2.97 -1.76 -1.91
CA ILE A 106 -1.96 -0.83 -2.41
C ILE A 106 -2.44 0.61 -2.27
N LEU A 107 -3.69 0.87 -2.68
CA LEU A 107 -4.31 2.19 -2.65
C LEU A 107 -5.43 2.25 -1.63
N SER A 108 -5.50 3.34 -0.88
CA SER A 108 -6.61 3.61 0.02
C SER A 108 -7.92 3.76 -0.76
N LYS A 109 -8.99 3.19 -0.24
CA LYS A 109 -10.33 3.28 -0.83
C LYS A 109 -11.31 3.81 0.18
N ASN A 110 -12.18 4.69 -0.30
CA ASN A 110 -13.25 5.26 0.50
C ASN A 110 -14.56 4.58 0.14
N THR A 111 -15.27 4.09 1.14
CA THR A 111 -16.63 3.58 1.01
C THR A 111 -17.49 4.12 2.14
N ALA A 112 -18.79 4.10 1.98
CA ALA A 112 -19.72 4.46 3.03
C ALA A 112 -20.86 3.46 3.07
N ILE A 113 -21.29 3.13 4.28
CA ILE A 113 -22.43 2.26 4.54
C ILE A 113 -23.48 3.02 5.33
N GLN A 114 -24.73 2.65 5.11
CA GLN A 114 -25.85 3.13 5.90
C GLN A 114 -26.27 2.01 6.85
N TRP A 115 -26.21 2.26 8.16
CA TRP A 115 -26.69 1.32 9.16
C TRP A 115 -27.66 2.03 10.11
N ASN A 116 -28.94 1.66 10.06
CA ASN A 116 -30.04 2.41 10.69
C ASN A 116 -29.99 3.90 10.27
N ASP A 117 -29.95 4.82 11.23
CA ASP A 117 -29.86 6.25 10.99
C ASP A 117 -28.43 6.77 10.86
N TYR A 118 -27.42 5.89 10.94
CA TYR A 118 -26.01 6.26 10.91
C TYR A 118 -25.39 6.04 9.53
N ARG A 119 -24.60 7.03 9.12
CA ARG A 119 -23.70 6.95 7.99
C ARG A 119 -22.30 6.63 8.50
N ILE A 120 -21.76 5.51 8.11
CA ILE A 120 -20.41 5.08 8.50
C ILE A 120 -19.53 5.16 7.26
N ASN A 121 -18.61 6.11 7.24
CA ASN A 121 -17.56 6.21 6.23
C ASN A 121 -16.42 5.29 6.66
N ILE A 122 -16.02 4.40 5.76
CA ILE A 122 -14.96 3.44 5.97
C ILE A 122 -13.84 3.76 4.99
N VAL A 123 -12.67 4.05 5.53
CA VAL A 123 -11.47 4.24 4.72
C VAL A 123 -10.57 3.02 4.88
N ASP A 124 -10.37 2.30 3.77
CA ASP A 124 -9.48 1.15 3.72
C ASP A 124 -8.03 1.64 3.65
N THR A 125 -7.17 1.16 4.57
CA THR A 125 -5.77 1.58 4.65
C THR A 125 -4.85 0.52 4.06
N PRO A 126 -3.81 0.92 3.31
CA PRO A 126 -2.73 0.00 2.99
C PRO A 126 -2.10 -0.57 4.25
N GLY A 127 -1.84 -1.87 4.26
CA GLY A 127 -1.22 -2.53 5.41
C GLY A 127 0.30 -2.44 5.41
N HIS A 128 0.93 -2.26 4.26
CA HIS A 128 2.39 -2.29 4.12
C HIS A 128 3.03 -0.94 4.44
N ALA A 129 4.16 -0.95 5.13
CA ALA A 129 4.87 0.25 5.57
C ALA A 129 5.37 1.16 4.43
N ASP A 130 5.65 0.59 3.26
CA ASP A 130 6.05 1.33 2.06
C ASP A 130 4.98 2.33 1.60
N PHE A 131 3.73 2.16 2.04
CA PHE A 131 2.61 3.06 1.78
C PHE A 131 2.28 3.98 2.98
N GLY A 132 3.22 4.19 3.89
CA GLY A 132 3.02 4.99 5.11
C GLY A 132 2.51 6.41 4.85
N GLY A 133 2.92 7.06 3.76
CA GLY A 133 2.39 8.37 3.35
C GLY A 133 0.88 8.34 3.03
N GLU A 134 0.37 7.21 2.53
CA GLU A 134 -1.07 7.02 2.31
C GLU A 134 -1.81 6.78 3.62
N VAL A 135 -1.20 6.02 4.53
CA VAL A 135 -1.75 5.77 5.86
C VAL A 135 -1.95 7.08 6.62
N GLU A 136 -0.98 7.98 6.65
CA GLU A 136 -1.10 9.29 7.32
C GLU A 136 -2.23 10.14 6.74
N ARG A 137 -2.36 10.17 5.41
CA ARG A 137 -3.44 10.90 4.73
C ARG A 137 -4.83 10.35 5.07
N VAL A 138 -4.94 9.02 5.15
CA VAL A 138 -6.18 8.35 5.56
C VAL A 138 -6.53 8.68 7.00
N LEU A 139 -5.56 8.58 7.91
CA LEU A 139 -5.77 8.83 9.33
C LEU A 139 -6.20 10.27 9.63
N SER A 140 -5.81 11.24 8.80
CA SER A 140 -6.27 12.64 8.92
C SER A 140 -7.77 12.84 8.62
N MET A 141 -8.41 11.90 7.93
CA MET A 141 -9.82 11.99 7.54
C MET A 141 -10.78 11.32 8.52
N VAL A 142 -10.29 10.54 9.48
CA VAL A 142 -11.12 9.68 10.33
C VAL A 142 -11.12 10.12 11.80
N ASP A 143 -12.07 9.60 12.56
CA ASP A 143 -12.28 9.94 13.98
C ASP A 143 -11.94 8.75 14.90
N SER A 144 -11.83 7.55 14.36
CA SER A 144 -11.45 6.32 15.08
C SER A 144 -10.83 5.29 14.13
N VAL A 145 -10.17 4.29 14.69
CA VAL A 145 -9.57 3.20 13.93
C VAL A 145 -10.10 1.84 14.39
N LEU A 146 -10.41 1.00 13.42
CA LEU A 146 -10.77 -0.40 13.65
C LEU A 146 -9.50 -1.23 13.47
N LEU A 147 -8.93 -1.71 14.57
CA LEU A 147 -7.72 -2.50 14.57
C LEU A 147 -8.06 -3.99 14.48
N LEU A 148 -7.80 -4.59 13.33
CA LEU A 148 -8.08 -5.99 13.09
C LEU A 148 -6.83 -6.85 13.36
N VAL A 149 -6.95 -7.79 14.29
CA VAL A 149 -5.86 -8.68 14.70
C VAL A 149 -6.30 -10.14 14.53
N ASP A 150 -5.43 -10.97 13.94
CA ASP A 150 -5.68 -12.41 13.82
C ASP A 150 -5.60 -13.10 15.18
N ALA A 151 -6.57 -13.97 15.48
CA ALA A 151 -6.65 -14.70 16.76
C ALA A 151 -5.54 -15.73 16.97
N VAL A 152 -4.80 -16.10 15.92
CA VAL A 152 -3.67 -17.05 15.96
C VAL A 152 -2.34 -16.32 16.02
N ASP A 153 -2.14 -15.36 15.10
CA ASP A 153 -0.85 -14.70 14.86
C ASP A 153 -0.61 -13.53 15.83
N GLY A 154 -1.69 -12.89 16.32
CA GLY A 154 -1.60 -11.72 17.19
C GLY A 154 -1.17 -10.44 16.45
N PRO A 155 -0.78 -9.37 17.18
CA PRO A 155 -0.34 -8.12 16.56
C PRO A 155 1.02 -8.30 15.88
N MET A 156 1.08 -7.93 14.61
CA MET A 156 2.25 -8.06 13.75
C MET A 156 2.92 -6.69 13.51
N PRO A 157 4.18 -6.61 13.00
CA PRO A 157 4.92 -5.36 12.88
C PRO A 157 4.23 -4.25 12.10
N GLN A 158 3.52 -4.58 11.02
CA GLN A 158 2.77 -3.59 10.26
C GLN A 158 1.62 -2.98 11.08
N THR A 159 0.97 -3.80 11.93
CA THR A 159 -0.02 -3.34 12.90
C THR A 159 0.58 -2.28 13.82
N ARG A 160 1.81 -2.52 14.32
CA ARG A 160 2.53 -1.59 15.19
C ARG A 160 2.73 -0.23 14.52
N PHE A 161 3.24 -0.21 13.28
CA PHE A 161 3.51 1.03 12.54
C PHE A 161 2.25 1.88 12.36
N VAL A 162 1.16 1.29 11.85
CA VAL A 162 -0.07 2.03 11.58
C VAL A 162 -0.75 2.47 12.88
N THR A 163 -0.69 1.64 13.94
CA THR A 163 -1.22 2.00 15.27
C THR A 163 -0.45 3.17 15.87
N GLN A 164 0.88 3.19 15.77
CA GLN A 164 1.70 4.31 16.25
C GLN A 164 1.28 5.63 15.57
N LYS A 165 1.08 5.61 14.25
CA LYS A 165 0.61 6.77 13.50
C LYS A 165 -0.81 7.19 13.93
N ALA A 166 -1.72 6.23 14.13
CA ALA A 166 -3.08 6.50 14.62
C ALA A 166 -3.06 7.16 16.00
N PHE A 167 -2.20 6.70 16.91
CA PHE A 167 -2.05 7.29 18.24
C PHE A 167 -1.47 8.71 18.22
N ALA A 168 -0.52 8.98 17.32
CA ALA A 168 0.00 10.32 17.10
C ALA A 168 -1.08 11.32 16.63
N HIS A 169 -2.11 10.85 15.91
CA HIS A 169 -3.31 11.61 15.55
C HIS A 169 -4.36 11.67 16.67
N GLY A 170 -4.12 11.06 17.83
CA GLY A 170 -5.07 11.02 18.95
C GLY A 170 -6.29 10.13 18.72
N LEU A 171 -6.26 9.27 17.71
CA LEU A 171 -7.39 8.37 17.38
C LEU A 171 -7.55 7.27 18.43
N ARG A 172 -8.81 6.90 18.70
CA ARG A 172 -9.16 5.82 19.63
C ARG A 172 -9.33 4.51 18.85
N PRO A 173 -8.70 3.42 19.28
CA PRO A 173 -8.85 2.13 18.62
C PRO A 173 -10.10 1.39 19.08
N ILE A 174 -10.73 0.66 18.16
CA ILE A 174 -11.68 -0.44 18.42
C ILE A 174 -10.96 -1.70 17.99
N VAL A 175 -10.68 -2.61 18.93
CA VAL A 175 -9.91 -3.83 18.64
C VAL A 175 -10.86 -4.95 18.22
N VAL A 176 -10.56 -5.55 17.07
CA VAL A 176 -11.35 -6.66 16.50
C VAL A 176 -10.44 -7.88 16.35
N ILE A 177 -10.65 -8.87 17.19
CA ILE A 177 -9.96 -10.16 17.13
C ILE A 177 -10.68 -11.03 16.11
N ASN A 178 -10.06 -11.22 14.94
CA ASN A 178 -10.65 -11.95 13.82
C ASN A 178 -10.15 -13.39 13.72
N LYS A 179 -10.87 -14.21 12.97
CA LYS A 179 -10.57 -15.62 12.71
C LYS A 179 -10.58 -16.49 13.99
N ILE A 180 -11.49 -16.17 14.92
CA ILE A 180 -11.66 -16.95 16.15
C ILE A 180 -12.16 -18.39 15.89
N ASP A 181 -12.63 -18.66 14.68
CA ASP A 181 -13.05 -19.96 14.17
C ASP A 181 -11.88 -20.88 13.77
N ARG A 182 -10.64 -20.35 13.66
CA ARG A 182 -9.46 -21.15 13.28
C ARG A 182 -8.98 -22.06 14.40
N ASP A 183 -8.51 -23.23 14.03
CA ASP A 183 -7.79 -24.10 14.94
C ASP A 183 -6.52 -23.40 15.46
N GLY A 184 -6.32 -23.43 16.77
CA GLY A 184 -5.20 -22.74 17.42
C GLY A 184 -5.44 -21.27 17.78
N ALA A 185 -6.64 -20.73 17.56
CA ALA A 185 -7.01 -19.40 18.01
C ALA A 185 -6.83 -19.23 19.52
N ARG A 186 -6.21 -18.11 19.93
CA ARG A 186 -5.89 -17.74 21.33
C ARG A 186 -6.35 -16.31 21.64
N PRO A 187 -7.65 -16.04 21.61
CA PRO A 187 -8.15 -14.65 21.68
C PRO A 187 -7.64 -13.90 22.92
N GLY A 188 -7.65 -14.54 24.11
CA GLY A 188 -7.16 -13.92 25.34
C GLY A 188 -5.69 -13.52 25.27
N TRP A 189 -4.82 -14.41 24.76
CA TRP A 189 -3.40 -14.09 24.55
C TRP A 189 -3.21 -12.92 23.55
N VAL A 190 -4.01 -12.87 22.48
CA VAL A 190 -3.95 -11.79 21.50
C VAL A 190 -4.34 -10.44 22.12
N VAL A 191 -5.34 -10.44 23.01
CA VAL A 191 -5.73 -9.24 23.77
C VAL A 191 -4.56 -8.73 24.63
N ASP A 192 -3.92 -9.63 25.39
CA ASP A 192 -2.76 -9.28 26.22
C ASP A 192 -1.61 -8.71 25.37
N GLN A 193 -1.29 -9.35 24.24
CA GLN A 193 -0.25 -8.87 23.32
C GLN A 193 -0.61 -7.52 22.67
N THR A 194 -1.89 -7.27 22.43
CA THR A 194 -2.36 -5.98 21.87
C THR A 194 -2.26 -4.88 22.94
N PHE A 195 -2.60 -5.19 24.18
CA PHE A 195 -2.44 -4.28 25.30
C PHE A 195 -0.96 -3.91 25.52
N ASP A 196 -0.07 -4.92 25.57
CA ASP A 196 1.38 -4.71 25.68
C ASP A 196 1.94 -3.86 24.53
N LEU A 197 1.44 -4.07 23.31
CA LEU A 197 1.80 -3.25 22.16
C LEU A 197 1.40 -1.79 22.37
N PHE A 198 0.19 -1.52 22.82
CA PHE A 198 -0.32 -0.16 23.04
C PHE A 198 0.45 0.55 24.14
N ASP A 199 0.74 -0.13 25.24
CA ASP A 199 1.57 0.41 26.34
C ASP A 199 2.97 0.78 25.85
N ARG A 200 3.63 -0.11 25.10
CA ARG A 200 4.96 0.16 24.49
C ARG A 200 4.95 1.31 23.48
N LEU A 201 3.81 1.58 22.84
CA LEU A 201 3.63 2.71 21.92
C LEU A 201 3.31 4.03 22.64
N GLY A 202 3.20 4.01 23.97
CA GLY A 202 2.88 5.19 24.78
C GLY A 202 1.44 5.65 24.64
N ALA A 203 0.51 4.71 24.50
CA ALA A 203 -0.92 4.99 24.41
C ALA A 203 -1.41 5.76 25.65
N SER A 204 -2.32 6.72 25.46
CA SER A 204 -3.02 7.41 26.53
C SER A 204 -4.01 6.46 27.23
N GLU A 205 -4.43 6.79 28.46
CA GLU A 205 -5.46 6.03 29.20
C GLU A 205 -6.73 5.81 28.35
N ALA A 206 -7.15 6.83 27.60
CA ALA A 206 -8.32 6.75 26.72
C ALA A 206 -8.12 5.83 25.50
N GLN A 207 -6.87 5.56 25.13
CA GLN A 207 -6.51 4.62 24.06
C GLN A 207 -6.29 3.21 24.60
N LEU A 208 -5.93 3.06 25.87
CA LEU A 208 -5.82 1.76 26.55
C LEU A 208 -7.19 1.20 26.99
N ASP A 209 -8.21 2.06 27.16
CA ASP A 209 -9.60 1.67 27.42
C ASP A 209 -10.34 1.40 26.11
N PHE A 210 -9.87 0.41 25.36
CA PHE A 210 -10.43 0.07 24.06
C PHE A 210 -11.48 -1.05 24.13
N PRO A 211 -12.59 -0.94 23.36
CA PRO A 211 -13.55 -2.02 23.23
C PRO A 211 -12.96 -3.18 22.41
N ILE A 212 -13.28 -4.41 22.81
CA ILE A 212 -12.84 -5.65 22.18
C ILE A 212 -14.04 -6.37 21.58
N LEU A 213 -13.89 -6.78 20.32
CA LEU A 213 -14.84 -7.63 19.61
C LEU A 213 -14.15 -8.88 19.07
N TYR A 214 -14.89 -9.96 19.05
CA TYR A 214 -14.46 -11.25 18.54
C TYR A 214 -15.24 -11.56 17.27
N THR A 215 -14.55 -11.86 16.17
CA THR A 215 -15.19 -12.01 14.86
C THR A 215 -14.68 -13.21 14.08
N SER A 216 -15.53 -13.73 13.23
CA SER A 216 -15.14 -14.49 12.05
C SER A 216 -15.66 -13.78 10.81
N ALA A 217 -14.81 -13.00 10.18
CA ALA A 217 -15.19 -12.30 8.95
C ALA A 217 -15.58 -13.26 7.82
N LEU A 218 -14.95 -14.45 7.78
CA LEU A 218 -15.28 -15.48 6.79
C LEU A 218 -16.71 -15.99 6.97
N ASN A 219 -17.13 -16.26 8.23
CA ASN A 219 -18.44 -16.77 8.55
C ASN A 219 -19.49 -15.67 8.82
N GLY A 220 -19.09 -14.40 8.79
CA GLY A 220 -19.98 -13.24 8.85
C GLY A 220 -20.60 -12.95 10.19
N TYR A 221 -19.94 -13.27 11.33
CA TYR A 221 -20.46 -12.98 12.67
C TYR A 221 -19.46 -12.24 13.57
N ALA A 222 -20.00 -11.50 14.53
CA ALA A 222 -19.26 -10.78 15.56
C ALA A 222 -19.92 -10.95 16.94
N GLY A 223 -19.17 -10.76 18.02
CA GLY A 223 -19.67 -10.79 19.38
C GLY A 223 -18.73 -10.15 20.39
N LEU A 224 -19.22 -9.96 21.62
CA LEU A 224 -18.44 -9.43 22.75
C LEU A 224 -17.77 -10.55 23.59
N ASP A 225 -18.10 -11.81 23.33
CA ASP A 225 -17.55 -12.97 24.01
C ASP A 225 -16.67 -13.78 23.02
N GLU A 226 -15.50 -14.20 23.45
CA GLU A 226 -14.58 -15.05 22.67
C GLU A 226 -15.18 -16.39 22.22
N LYS A 227 -16.26 -16.84 22.88
CA LYS A 227 -16.97 -18.08 22.59
C LYS A 227 -18.04 -17.94 21.50
N VAL A 228 -18.27 -16.74 20.97
CA VAL A 228 -19.23 -16.53 19.88
C VAL A 228 -18.87 -17.41 18.66
N ARG A 229 -19.85 -18.10 18.09
CA ARG A 229 -19.69 -18.98 16.92
C ARG A 229 -20.81 -18.84 15.89
N SER A 230 -21.73 -17.93 16.12
CA SER A 230 -22.87 -17.66 15.22
C SER A 230 -23.43 -16.27 15.47
N GLY A 231 -24.22 -15.77 14.54
CA GLY A 231 -24.82 -14.44 14.60
C GLY A 231 -24.58 -13.65 13.32
N ASP A 232 -24.52 -12.34 13.45
CA ASP A 232 -24.27 -11.37 12.38
C ASP A 232 -23.25 -10.31 12.82
N MET A 233 -23.00 -9.29 11.98
CA MET A 233 -22.09 -8.19 12.28
C MET A 233 -22.74 -7.06 13.12
N THR A 234 -23.97 -7.20 13.56
CA THR A 234 -24.68 -6.17 14.37
C THR A 234 -23.87 -5.72 15.61
N PRO A 235 -23.20 -6.62 16.39
CA PRO A 235 -22.36 -6.18 17.50
C PRO A 235 -21.22 -5.24 17.07
N LEU A 236 -20.61 -5.47 15.90
CA LEU A 236 -19.56 -4.60 15.37
C LEU A 236 -20.11 -3.25 14.93
N PHE A 237 -21.23 -3.21 14.22
CA PHE A 237 -21.90 -1.94 13.88
C PHE A 237 -22.25 -1.11 15.12
N ARG A 238 -22.77 -1.77 16.15
CA ARG A 238 -23.10 -1.13 17.42
C ARG A 238 -21.87 -0.55 18.10
N ALA A 239 -20.79 -1.31 18.17
CA ALA A 239 -19.53 -0.85 18.75
C ALA A 239 -18.95 0.36 17.99
N ILE A 240 -19.02 0.36 16.64
CA ILE A 240 -18.59 1.52 15.83
C ILE A 240 -19.43 2.75 16.20
N VAL A 241 -20.75 2.63 16.29
CA VAL A 241 -21.65 3.77 16.61
C VAL A 241 -21.43 4.28 18.03
N GLU A 242 -21.19 3.40 19.00
CA GLU A 242 -21.06 3.73 20.42
C GLU A 242 -19.67 4.29 20.76
N HIS A 243 -18.60 3.74 20.20
CA HIS A 243 -17.22 4.06 20.58
C HIS A 243 -16.51 5.00 19.60
N CYS A 244 -16.88 5.06 18.33
CA CYS A 244 -16.36 6.08 17.42
C CYS A 244 -17.05 7.43 17.70
N PRO A 245 -16.31 8.49 18.06
CA PRO A 245 -16.92 9.80 18.29
C PRO A 245 -17.48 10.37 16.98
N PRO A 246 -18.55 11.19 17.05
CA PRO A 246 -18.97 11.96 15.89
C PRO A 246 -17.90 13.00 15.52
N PRO A 247 -17.83 13.41 14.24
CA PRO A 247 -16.91 14.44 13.79
C PRO A 247 -17.04 15.75 14.59
N GLN A 248 -15.90 16.25 15.09
CA GLN A 248 -15.85 17.55 15.76
C GLN A 248 -15.57 18.65 14.72
N VAL A 249 -16.62 19.21 14.14
CA VAL A 249 -16.54 20.14 13.01
C VAL A 249 -17.55 21.28 13.15
N ASP A 250 -17.30 22.41 12.48
CA ASP A 250 -18.24 23.54 12.40
C ASP A 250 -19.02 23.55 11.07
N PRO A 251 -20.27 23.09 11.04
CA PRO A 251 -21.07 23.06 9.82
C PRO A 251 -21.58 24.42 9.33
N ASN A 252 -21.46 25.46 10.15
CA ASN A 252 -21.98 26.81 9.86
C ASN A 252 -20.85 27.79 9.50
N GLY A 253 -19.60 27.39 9.67
CA GLY A 253 -18.44 28.20 9.30
C GLY A 253 -18.23 28.31 7.79
N PRO A 254 -17.28 29.12 7.34
CA PRO A 254 -16.87 29.19 5.94
C PRO A 254 -16.30 27.85 5.48
N PHE A 255 -16.52 27.49 4.21
CA PHE A 255 -16.11 26.20 3.66
C PHE A 255 -14.59 26.00 3.73
N GLN A 256 -14.19 24.81 4.16
CA GLN A 256 -12.80 24.39 4.21
C GLN A 256 -12.72 22.86 4.06
N MET A 257 -11.87 22.41 3.13
CA MET A 257 -11.61 20.99 2.87
C MET A 257 -10.16 20.80 2.44
N GLN A 258 -9.43 19.89 3.06
CA GLN A 258 -8.10 19.50 2.59
C GLN A 258 -8.17 18.31 1.64
N VAL A 259 -7.37 18.37 0.56
CA VAL A 259 -7.24 17.29 -0.40
C VAL A 259 -6.30 16.22 0.19
N SER A 260 -6.86 15.08 0.56
CA SER A 260 -6.10 13.96 1.15
C SER A 260 -5.69 12.92 0.10
N THR A 261 -6.54 12.69 -0.91
CA THR A 261 -6.28 11.70 -1.96
C THR A 261 -6.78 12.25 -3.30
N LEU A 262 -6.10 11.85 -4.37
CA LEU A 262 -6.51 12.17 -5.74
C LEU A 262 -6.93 10.91 -6.49
N ALA A 263 -7.96 11.03 -7.30
CA ALA A 263 -8.35 10.05 -8.28
C ALA A 263 -8.45 10.72 -9.65
N TYR A 264 -8.43 9.95 -10.70
CA TYR A 264 -8.57 10.45 -12.07
C TYR A 264 -9.70 9.73 -12.80
N ASN A 265 -10.46 10.47 -13.56
CA ASN A 265 -11.47 9.95 -14.45
C ASN A 265 -11.32 10.63 -15.82
N SER A 266 -11.37 9.86 -16.91
CA SER A 266 -11.17 10.37 -18.27
C SER A 266 -12.20 11.42 -18.72
N TYR A 267 -13.37 11.48 -18.06
CA TYR A 267 -14.46 12.41 -18.41
C TYR A 267 -14.44 13.69 -17.57
N VAL A 268 -14.14 13.58 -16.28
CA VAL A 268 -14.19 14.72 -15.35
C VAL A 268 -12.81 15.22 -14.92
N GLY A 269 -11.75 14.55 -15.35
CA GLY A 269 -10.37 14.91 -15.01
C GLY A 269 -9.97 14.48 -13.61
N ALA A 270 -9.18 15.32 -12.94
CA ALA A 270 -8.76 15.10 -11.56
C ALA A 270 -9.94 15.23 -10.59
N ILE A 271 -9.99 14.33 -9.64
CA ILE A 271 -11.01 14.26 -8.57
C ILE A 271 -10.28 14.35 -7.23
N ALA A 272 -10.50 15.43 -6.50
CA ALA A 272 -9.94 15.64 -5.18
C ALA A 272 -10.85 15.01 -4.12
N ILE A 273 -10.29 14.15 -3.27
CA ILE A 273 -11.00 13.47 -2.18
C ILE A 273 -10.47 13.98 -0.85
N GLY A 274 -11.37 14.27 0.07
CA GLY A 274 -11.01 14.72 1.40
C GLY A 274 -12.20 14.86 2.32
N ARG A 275 -11.92 15.18 3.57
CA ARG A 275 -12.93 15.46 4.59
C ARG A 275 -13.23 16.95 4.62
N ILE A 276 -14.51 17.32 4.68
CA ILE A 276 -14.91 18.69 4.94
C ILE A 276 -14.68 18.98 6.41
N THR A 277 -13.78 19.91 6.72
CA THR A 277 -13.48 20.31 8.10
C THR A 277 -14.44 21.39 8.61
N ARG A 278 -14.95 22.23 7.71
CA ARG A 278 -15.81 23.35 8.06
C ARG A 278 -16.78 23.69 6.91
N GLY A 279 -17.98 24.11 7.26
CA GLY A 279 -18.96 24.65 6.31
C GLY A 279 -19.64 23.58 5.46
N ARG A 280 -20.02 23.98 4.25
CA ARG A 280 -20.74 23.15 3.27
C ARG A 280 -20.23 23.42 1.87
N VAL A 281 -20.37 22.41 1.04
CA VAL A 281 -20.02 22.48 -0.37
C VAL A 281 -21.20 22.10 -1.25
N ARG A 282 -21.32 22.73 -2.40
CA ARG A 282 -22.33 22.42 -3.42
C ARG A 282 -21.75 22.60 -4.83
N ARG A 283 -22.44 22.00 -5.77
CA ARG A 283 -22.13 22.13 -7.17
C ARG A 283 -22.08 23.61 -7.59
N ASN A 284 -21.14 23.97 -8.44
CA ASN A 284 -20.92 25.33 -8.96
C ASN A 284 -20.52 26.38 -7.91
N MET A 285 -20.13 25.97 -6.70
CA MET A 285 -19.65 26.89 -5.67
C MET A 285 -18.27 27.44 -6.03
N PRO A 286 -18.06 28.76 -5.94
CA PRO A 286 -16.73 29.33 -6.06
C PRO A 286 -15.90 28.98 -4.83
N VAL A 287 -14.61 28.66 -5.01
CA VAL A 287 -13.64 28.35 -3.96
C VAL A 287 -12.29 28.94 -4.29
N THR A 288 -11.46 29.09 -3.28
CA THR A 288 -10.03 29.37 -3.47
C THR A 288 -9.24 28.10 -3.17
N LEU A 289 -8.49 27.60 -4.14
CA LEU A 289 -7.52 26.53 -3.98
C LEU A 289 -6.21 27.14 -3.48
N VAL A 290 -5.78 26.76 -2.28
CA VAL A 290 -4.50 27.15 -1.71
C VAL A 290 -3.53 25.99 -1.86
N LYS A 291 -2.45 26.19 -2.59
CA LYS A 291 -1.39 25.22 -2.81
C LYS A 291 -0.49 25.07 -1.58
N ARG A 292 0.29 24.00 -1.54
CA ARG A 292 1.23 23.72 -0.45
C ARG A 292 2.29 24.83 -0.26
N ASP A 293 2.67 25.52 -1.31
CA ASP A 293 3.62 26.65 -1.34
C ASP A 293 2.97 28.01 -0.98
N GLY A 294 1.66 28.02 -0.79
CA GLY A 294 0.87 29.20 -0.43
C GLY A 294 0.26 29.93 -1.63
N ASP A 295 0.47 29.45 -2.85
CA ASP A 295 -0.16 30.04 -4.04
C ASP A 295 -1.67 29.84 -4.01
N GLU A 296 -2.42 30.91 -4.33
CA GLU A 296 -3.87 30.95 -4.31
C GLU A 296 -4.45 30.99 -5.73
N HIS A 297 -5.35 30.07 -6.02
CA HIS A 297 -6.06 30.02 -7.30
C HIS A 297 -7.57 30.08 -7.08
N ARG A 298 -8.26 30.98 -7.77
CA ARG A 298 -9.72 31.03 -7.75
C ARG A 298 -10.29 29.98 -8.68
N GLU A 299 -11.06 29.08 -8.10
CA GLU A 299 -11.60 27.90 -8.76
C GLU A 299 -13.11 27.80 -8.57
N LYS A 300 -13.71 26.85 -9.26
CA LYS A 300 -15.13 26.56 -9.13
C LYS A 300 -15.35 25.04 -9.08
N ILE A 301 -16.05 24.56 -8.06
CA ILE A 301 -16.40 23.15 -7.95
C ILE A 301 -17.38 22.75 -9.05
N GLY A 302 -16.99 21.87 -9.94
CA GLY A 302 -17.86 21.37 -11.02
C GLY A 302 -18.91 20.41 -10.51
N GLN A 303 -18.48 19.36 -9.84
CA GLN A 303 -19.33 18.30 -9.31
C GLN A 303 -18.90 17.90 -7.89
N VAL A 304 -19.87 17.48 -7.08
CA VAL A 304 -19.67 16.95 -5.73
C VAL A 304 -20.17 15.51 -5.69
N PHE A 305 -19.35 14.59 -5.19
CA PHE A 305 -19.70 13.20 -5.04
C PHE A 305 -19.60 12.76 -3.57
N GLY A 306 -20.63 12.07 -3.10
CA GLY A 306 -20.58 11.27 -1.88
C GLY A 306 -20.23 9.83 -2.20
N PHE A 307 -19.92 9.04 -1.16
CA PHE A 307 -19.70 7.59 -1.28
C PHE A 307 -20.92 6.83 -0.77
N LEU A 308 -21.30 5.75 -1.44
CA LEU A 308 -22.29 4.79 -0.95
C LEU A 308 -21.92 3.40 -1.51
N GLY A 309 -21.58 2.47 -0.63
CA GLY A 309 -20.92 1.25 -1.02
C GLY A 309 -19.64 1.59 -1.79
N LEU A 310 -19.44 0.96 -2.93
CA LEU A 310 -18.28 1.19 -3.81
C LEU A 310 -18.49 2.32 -4.83
N GLN A 311 -19.68 2.89 -4.87
CA GLN A 311 -20.03 3.88 -5.90
C GLN A 311 -19.84 5.30 -5.40
N ARG A 312 -19.37 6.17 -6.30
CA ARG A 312 -19.44 7.61 -6.13
C ARG A 312 -20.78 8.09 -6.66
N ILE A 313 -21.57 8.70 -5.79
CA ILE A 313 -22.91 9.21 -6.13
C ILE A 313 -22.83 10.73 -6.18
N GLU A 314 -23.27 11.33 -7.28
CA GLU A 314 -23.36 12.77 -7.39
C GLU A 314 -24.38 13.30 -6.37
N VAL A 315 -23.97 14.30 -5.58
CA VAL A 315 -24.79 14.94 -4.56
C VAL A 315 -24.88 16.44 -4.82
N GLU A 316 -25.99 17.05 -4.49
CA GLU A 316 -26.16 18.49 -4.67
C GLU A 316 -25.38 19.30 -3.63
N GLU A 317 -25.31 18.80 -2.39
CA GLU A 317 -24.68 19.46 -1.25
C GLU A 317 -24.10 18.42 -0.29
N ALA A 318 -22.96 18.75 0.33
CA ALA A 318 -22.36 17.99 1.42
C ALA A 318 -21.92 18.95 2.53
N SER A 319 -21.85 18.47 3.78
CA SER A 319 -21.57 19.29 4.96
C SER A 319 -20.33 18.82 5.71
N ALA A 320 -19.80 19.68 6.57
CA ALA A 320 -18.67 19.37 7.44
C ALA A 320 -18.84 18.03 8.16
N GLY A 321 -17.76 17.28 8.28
CA GLY A 321 -17.68 15.95 8.85
C GLY A 321 -17.78 14.81 7.84
N ASP A 322 -18.30 15.04 6.63
CA ASP A 322 -18.39 13.99 5.61
C ASP A 322 -17.10 13.91 4.78
N ILE A 323 -16.82 12.72 4.28
CA ILE A 323 -15.74 12.46 3.32
C ILE A 323 -16.36 12.47 1.92
N ILE A 324 -15.85 13.34 1.07
CA ILE A 324 -16.41 13.57 -0.26
C ILE A 324 -15.35 13.58 -1.34
N ALA A 325 -15.81 13.56 -2.58
CA ALA A 325 -14.97 13.80 -3.74
C ALA A 325 -15.50 15.01 -4.55
N VAL A 326 -14.61 15.88 -4.99
CA VAL A 326 -14.94 17.04 -5.82
C VAL A 326 -14.18 17.00 -7.14
N ALA A 327 -14.85 17.39 -8.23
CA ALA A 327 -14.27 17.46 -9.56
C ALA A 327 -14.45 18.86 -10.16
N GLY A 328 -13.65 19.16 -11.19
CA GLY A 328 -13.68 20.46 -11.88
C GLY A 328 -12.73 21.50 -11.29
N ILE A 329 -11.80 21.08 -10.44
CA ILE A 329 -10.67 21.87 -9.95
C ILE A 329 -9.48 21.63 -10.88
N GLU A 330 -8.78 22.68 -11.28
CA GLU A 330 -7.62 22.59 -12.15
C GLU A 330 -6.37 22.18 -11.37
N ALA A 331 -5.75 21.07 -11.77
CA ALA A 331 -4.50 20.55 -11.21
C ALA A 331 -4.41 20.56 -9.66
N PRO A 332 -5.39 19.97 -8.94
CA PRO A 332 -5.29 19.86 -7.49
C PRO A 332 -4.15 18.92 -7.12
N ASN A 333 -3.48 19.21 -6.00
CA ASN A 333 -2.47 18.32 -5.41
C ASN A 333 -2.91 17.85 -4.03
N VAL A 334 -2.28 16.78 -3.56
CA VAL A 334 -2.46 16.34 -2.17
C VAL A 334 -1.89 17.40 -1.23
N SER A 335 -2.56 17.62 -0.11
CA SER A 335 -2.33 18.69 0.88
C SER A 335 -2.84 20.07 0.48
N ASP A 336 -3.28 20.31 -0.75
CA ASP A 336 -3.94 21.56 -1.09
C ASP A 336 -5.21 21.75 -0.25
N THR A 337 -5.56 22.98 0.05
CA THR A 337 -6.79 23.30 0.77
C THR A 337 -7.77 24.07 -0.10
N LEU A 338 -9.01 23.60 -0.16
CA LEU A 338 -10.14 24.32 -0.76
C LEU A 338 -10.82 25.17 0.31
N CYS A 339 -10.81 26.48 0.13
CA CYS A 339 -11.34 27.45 1.07
C CYS A 339 -12.51 28.24 0.48
N ASP A 340 -13.33 28.81 1.35
CA ASP A 340 -14.25 29.88 1.01
C ASP A 340 -13.47 31.08 0.47
N PRO A 341 -13.87 31.72 -0.68
CA PRO A 341 -13.11 32.82 -1.28
C PRO A 341 -12.98 34.08 -0.41
N GLU A 342 -13.90 34.28 0.55
CA GLU A 342 -13.88 35.43 1.46
C GLU A 342 -13.11 35.12 2.76
N HIS A 343 -12.86 33.82 3.04
CA HIS A 343 -12.19 33.35 4.24
C HIS A 343 -11.14 32.29 3.86
N VAL A 344 -10.01 32.74 3.35
CA VAL A 344 -8.91 31.86 2.92
C VAL A 344 -8.06 31.49 4.14
N GLU A 345 -8.28 30.29 4.66
CA GLU A 345 -7.55 29.74 5.82
C GLU A 345 -7.06 28.33 5.44
N PRO A 346 -5.82 28.17 4.92
CA PRO A 346 -5.32 26.87 4.56
C PRO A 346 -5.03 26.01 5.79
N LEU A 347 -5.30 24.71 5.68
CA LEU A 347 -4.90 23.73 6.70
C LEU A 347 -3.39 23.44 6.60
N PRO A 348 -2.72 23.06 7.70
CA PRO A 348 -1.33 22.64 7.66
C PRO A 348 -1.13 21.52 6.64
N PRO A 349 -0.05 21.56 5.83
CA PRO A 349 0.24 20.48 4.90
C PRO A 349 0.35 19.15 5.61
N LEU A 350 -0.21 18.10 4.99
CA LEU A 350 -0.07 16.74 5.49
C LEU A 350 1.39 16.33 5.48
N ALA A 351 1.88 15.79 6.59
CA ALA A 351 3.22 15.24 6.67
C ALA A 351 3.30 14.02 5.76
N VAL A 352 4.22 14.04 4.82
CA VAL A 352 4.52 12.89 3.97
C VAL A 352 5.94 12.47 4.30
N ASP A 353 6.09 11.25 4.78
CA ASP A 353 7.41 10.69 5.03
C ASP A 353 8.24 10.70 3.74
N GLU A 354 9.48 11.07 3.87
CA GLU A 354 10.39 11.21 2.73
C GLU A 354 10.88 9.85 2.20
N PRO A 355 11.25 9.77 0.90
CA PRO A 355 11.80 8.57 0.31
C PRO A 355 13.05 8.07 1.03
N THR A 356 13.22 6.75 1.11
CA THR A 356 14.39 6.08 1.72
C THR A 356 15.21 5.29 0.72
N VAL A 357 14.61 4.89 -0.42
CA VAL A 357 15.24 4.08 -1.47
C VAL A 357 15.10 4.77 -2.82
N SER A 358 16.10 4.68 -3.66
CA SER A 358 16.09 5.18 -5.03
C SER A 358 16.55 4.12 -6.03
N MET A 359 16.05 4.21 -7.26
CA MET A 359 16.45 3.38 -8.40
C MET A 359 16.61 4.26 -9.64
N THR A 360 17.48 3.86 -10.55
CA THR A 360 17.58 4.50 -11.87
C THR A 360 16.66 3.78 -12.84
N PHE A 361 15.67 4.50 -13.39
CA PHE A 361 14.84 4.06 -14.52
C PHE A 361 15.42 4.62 -15.79
N GLN A 362 15.67 3.79 -16.78
CA GLN A 362 16.28 4.22 -18.03
C GLN A 362 15.67 3.52 -19.24
N VAL A 363 15.85 4.16 -20.39
CA VAL A 363 15.45 3.57 -21.67
C VAL A 363 16.14 2.21 -21.84
N ASN A 364 15.39 1.20 -22.30
CA ASN A 364 15.97 -0.10 -22.60
C ASN A 364 16.80 -0.05 -23.89
N THR A 365 18.09 -0.28 -23.77
CA THR A 365 19.08 -0.32 -24.87
C THR A 365 19.54 -1.74 -25.19
N ALA A 366 18.84 -2.76 -24.66
CA ALA A 366 19.17 -4.16 -24.93
C ALA A 366 18.94 -4.55 -26.40
N PRO A 367 19.61 -5.60 -26.92
CA PRO A 367 19.42 -6.05 -28.31
C PRO A 367 18.00 -6.47 -28.68
N PHE A 368 17.15 -6.74 -27.69
CA PHE A 368 15.76 -7.10 -27.89
C PHE A 368 14.77 -5.94 -27.61
N ALA A 369 15.29 -4.74 -27.38
CA ALA A 369 14.45 -3.56 -27.15
C ALA A 369 13.46 -3.33 -28.32
N GLY A 370 12.21 -3.01 -27.96
CA GLY A 370 11.14 -2.74 -28.92
C GLY A 370 10.43 -3.96 -29.48
N ARG A 371 10.76 -5.16 -29.01
CA ARG A 371 10.05 -6.38 -29.46
C ARG A 371 8.72 -6.59 -28.73
N ASP A 372 8.64 -6.18 -27.48
CA ASP A 372 7.52 -6.48 -26.60
C ASP A 372 6.75 -5.21 -26.20
N GLY A 373 7.43 -4.09 -25.97
CA GLY A 373 6.85 -2.86 -25.46
C GLY A 373 6.33 -1.93 -26.56
N LYS A 374 5.32 -1.12 -26.21
CA LYS A 374 4.76 -0.06 -27.06
C LYS A 374 5.43 1.30 -26.78
N TYR A 375 5.85 1.51 -25.53
CA TYR A 375 6.40 2.77 -25.03
C TYR A 375 7.86 2.58 -24.64
N LEU A 376 8.77 3.20 -25.39
CA LEU A 376 10.21 2.94 -25.35
C LEU A 376 11.06 4.18 -25.21
N THR A 377 10.49 5.36 -25.48
CA THR A 377 11.26 6.61 -25.54
C THR A 377 11.38 7.28 -24.18
N SER A 378 12.48 8.02 -23.95
CA SER A 378 12.68 8.81 -22.74
C SER A 378 11.55 9.80 -22.48
N ARG A 379 11.01 10.42 -23.54
CA ARG A 379 9.85 11.32 -23.44
C ARG A 379 8.61 10.61 -22.89
N GLN A 380 8.26 9.41 -23.41
CA GLN A 380 7.12 8.63 -22.93
C GLN A 380 7.30 8.20 -21.49
N LEU A 381 8.54 7.80 -21.13
CA LEU A 381 8.89 7.43 -19.77
C LEU A 381 8.73 8.62 -18.80
N LYS A 382 9.25 9.81 -19.21
CA LYS A 382 9.10 11.04 -18.45
C LYS A 382 7.62 11.41 -18.22
N GLU A 383 6.83 11.48 -19.30
CA GLU A 383 5.40 11.80 -19.24
C GLU A 383 4.61 10.82 -18.34
N ARG A 384 5.03 9.55 -18.30
CA ARG A 384 4.41 8.55 -17.41
C ARG A 384 4.79 8.77 -15.96
N LEU A 385 6.06 9.05 -15.68
CA LEU A 385 6.54 9.33 -14.33
C LEU A 385 5.95 10.63 -13.79
N GLU A 386 5.83 11.68 -14.60
CA GLU A 386 5.17 12.93 -14.23
C GLU A 386 3.70 12.72 -13.86
N ARG A 387 2.97 11.87 -14.60
CA ARG A 387 1.60 11.49 -14.25
C ARG A 387 1.52 10.74 -12.92
N GLU A 388 2.49 9.89 -12.62
CA GLU A 388 2.54 9.19 -11.34
C GLU A 388 2.71 10.17 -10.17
N LEU A 389 3.55 11.20 -10.32
CA LEU A 389 3.77 12.21 -9.28
C LEU A 389 2.50 12.97 -8.87
N ILE A 390 1.50 13.06 -9.73
CA ILE A 390 0.22 13.72 -9.42
C ILE A 390 -0.50 12.95 -8.29
N HIS A 391 -0.44 11.62 -8.32
CA HIS A 391 -1.19 10.76 -7.39
C HIS A 391 -0.32 10.25 -6.24
N ASN A 392 0.97 10.07 -6.48
CA ASN A 392 1.92 9.43 -5.58
C ASN A 392 2.89 10.44 -4.97
N VAL A 393 2.47 11.02 -3.84
CA VAL A 393 3.22 12.10 -3.16
C VAL A 393 4.51 11.58 -2.50
N ALA A 394 4.59 10.29 -2.22
CA ALA A 394 5.79 9.66 -1.64
C ALA A 394 6.87 9.35 -2.70
N LEU A 395 6.58 9.58 -3.97
CA LEU A 395 7.51 9.40 -5.07
C LEU A 395 8.24 10.71 -5.38
N ARG A 396 9.52 10.62 -5.68
CA ARG A 396 10.31 11.73 -6.27
C ARG A 396 10.97 11.25 -7.55
N VAL A 397 10.96 12.07 -8.56
CA VAL A 397 11.61 11.81 -9.84
C VAL A 397 12.55 12.96 -10.16
N GLU A 398 13.81 12.63 -10.36
CA GLU A 398 14.87 13.57 -10.71
C GLU A 398 15.46 13.18 -12.06
N GLU A 399 15.61 14.15 -12.94
CA GLU A 399 16.31 13.96 -14.20
C GLU A 399 17.83 13.92 -13.92
N GLY A 400 18.49 12.89 -14.43
CA GLY A 400 19.94 12.79 -14.33
C GLY A 400 20.66 13.68 -15.35
N ASN A 401 21.99 13.68 -15.32
CA ASN A 401 22.82 14.32 -16.36
C ASN A 401 22.61 13.69 -17.76
N ASP A 402 22.07 12.49 -17.82
CA ASP A 402 21.72 11.74 -19.02
C ASP A 402 20.20 11.79 -19.20
N PRO A 403 19.69 12.39 -20.29
CA PRO A 403 18.25 12.58 -20.52
C PRO A 403 17.48 11.26 -20.72
N GLU A 404 18.19 10.14 -20.83
CA GLU A 404 17.59 8.80 -20.89
C GLU A 404 17.46 8.12 -19.53
N LYS A 405 17.90 8.78 -18.45
CA LYS A 405 17.93 8.25 -17.08
C LYS A 405 17.17 9.13 -16.11
N PHE A 406 16.31 8.51 -15.34
CA PHE A 406 15.52 9.13 -14.28
C PHE A 406 15.85 8.47 -12.95
N ARG A 407 16.21 9.26 -11.95
CA ARG A 407 16.33 8.79 -10.59
C ARG A 407 14.97 8.81 -9.95
N VAL A 408 14.42 7.66 -9.64
CA VAL A 408 13.10 7.49 -9.04
C VAL A 408 13.29 7.05 -7.61
N SER A 409 12.79 7.84 -6.66
CA SER A 409 12.94 7.63 -5.23
C SER A 409 11.58 7.35 -4.59
N GLY A 410 11.50 6.32 -3.75
CA GLY A 410 10.29 5.88 -3.06
C GLY A 410 10.57 5.47 -1.62
N ARG A 411 9.51 5.07 -0.90
CA ARG A 411 9.62 4.68 0.50
C ARG A 411 10.28 3.33 0.72
N GLY A 412 10.17 2.42 -0.24
CA GLY A 412 10.74 1.08 -0.15
C GLY A 412 10.78 0.39 -1.50
N GLU A 413 11.34 -0.82 -1.52
CA GLU A 413 11.49 -1.62 -2.74
C GLU A 413 10.12 -2.03 -3.32
N LEU A 414 9.16 -2.39 -2.47
CA LEU A 414 7.83 -2.78 -2.90
C LEU A 414 7.09 -1.63 -3.58
N HIS A 415 7.23 -0.40 -3.06
CA HIS A 415 6.63 0.79 -3.67
C HIS A 415 7.13 1.00 -5.11
N LEU A 416 8.45 0.91 -5.32
CA LEU A 416 9.06 1.07 -6.66
C LEU A 416 8.76 -0.13 -7.58
N SER A 417 8.71 -1.36 -7.05
CA SER A 417 8.38 -2.56 -7.85
C SER A 417 6.92 -2.55 -8.33
N ILE A 418 5.99 -2.03 -7.53
CA ILE A 418 4.59 -1.85 -7.94
C ILE A 418 4.47 -0.82 -9.07
N LEU A 419 5.19 0.30 -8.99
CA LEU A 419 5.24 1.26 -10.07
C LEU A 419 5.75 0.61 -11.37
N LEU A 420 6.85 -0.13 -11.29
CA LEU A 420 7.41 -0.86 -12.43
C LEU A 420 6.45 -1.89 -13.03
N GLU A 421 5.75 -2.63 -12.17
CA GLU A 421 4.78 -3.64 -12.62
C GLU A 421 3.56 -3.00 -13.29
N ASN A 422 3.07 -1.85 -12.79
CA ASN A 422 2.02 -1.08 -13.44
C ASN A 422 2.48 -0.60 -14.82
N MET A 423 3.68 -0.01 -14.91
CA MET A 423 4.24 0.44 -16.19
C MET A 423 4.42 -0.73 -17.18
N ARG A 424 4.89 -1.88 -16.70
CA ARG A 424 5.01 -3.10 -17.50
C ARG A 424 3.67 -3.54 -18.10
N ARG A 425 2.60 -3.55 -17.31
CA ARG A 425 1.24 -3.91 -17.75
C ARG A 425 0.64 -2.87 -18.70
N GLU A 426 0.98 -1.61 -18.53
CA GLU A 426 0.59 -0.54 -19.47
C GLU A 426 1.31 -0.65 -20.82
N GLY A 427 2.35 -1.47 -20.94
CA GLY A 427 3.09 -1.71 -22.18
C GLY A 427 4.40 -0.94 -22.30
N TYR A 428 4.92 -0.42 -21.20
CA TYR A 428 6.26 0.21 -21.16
C TYR A 428 7.35 -0.86 -21.15
N GLU A 429 8.48 -0.49 -21.77
CA GLU A 429 9.69 -1.27 -21.77
C GLU A 429 10.85 -0.38 -21.33
N LEU A 430 11.52 -0.77 -20.25
CA LEU A 430 12.59 0.00 -19.62
C LEU A 430 13.64 -0.92 -18.98
N ALA A 431 14.78 -0.34 -18.60
CA ALA A 431 15.76 -1.01 -17.78
C ALA A 431 15.93 -0.28 -16.46
N VAL A 432 16.16 -1.04 -15.38
CA VAL A 432 16.27 -0.47 -14.03
C VAL A 432 17.53 -0.97 -13.33
N SER A 433 18.11 -0.09 -12.48
CA SER A 433 19.26 -0.41 -11.66
C SER A 433 18.86 -1.11 -10.36
N ARG A 434 19.84 -1.62 -9.63
CA ARG A 434 19.68 -2.06 -8.24
C ARG A 434 19.11 -0.94 -7.38
N PRO A 435 18.23 -1.25 -6.41
CA PRO A 435 17.82 -0.30 -5.39
C PRO A 435 19.02 0.19 -4.56
N GLU A 436 19.05 1.49 -4.26
CA GLU A 436 20.08 2.12 -3.44
C GLU A 436 19.40 2.91 -2.32
N VAL A 437 19.94 2.86 -1.10
CA VAL A 437 19.43 3.69 0.01
C VAL A 437 19.83 5.15 -0.17
N ILE A 438 18.99 6.05 0.31
CA ILE A 438 19.24 7.48 0.24
C ILE A 438 19.96 7.90 1.53
N PHE A 439 21.22 8.31 1.40
CA PHE A 439 21.98 8.91 2.50
C PHE A 439 21.60 10.39 2.67
N ARG A 440 21.66 10.87 3.90
CA ARG A 440 21.37 12.27 4.26
C ARG A 440 22.44 12.81 5.17
N GLU A 441 22.68 14.09 5.06
CA GLU A 441 23.51 14.81 6.02
C GLU A 441 22.60 15.47 7.07
N ARG A 442 22.84 15.16 8.36
CA ARG A 442 22.18 15.78 9.50
C ARG A 442 23.25 16.17 10.50
N ASP A 443 23.25 17.41 10.92
CA ASP A 443 24.19 17.97 11.90
C ASP A 443 25.67 17.72 11.55
N GLY A 444 26.01 17.65 10.24
CA GLY A 444 27.36 17.37 9.75
C GLY A 444 27.76 15.89 9.73
N GLU A 445 26.84 14.99 10.06
CA GLU A 445 27.04 13.53 9.97
C GLU A 445 26.24 12.92 8.83
N ILE A 446 26.84 11.94 8.13
CA ILE A 446 26.15 11.16 7.12
C ILE A 446 25.27 10.14 7.82
N CYS A 447 23.97 10.23 7.57
CA CYS A 447 22.96 9.34 8.10
C CYS A 447 22.40 8.41 7.03
N GLU A 448 22.08 7.19 7.43
CA GLU A 448 21.38 6.19 6.60
C GLU A 448 20.06 5.76 7.24
N PRO A 449 19.08 5.27 6.44
CA PRO A 449 17.82 4.79 6.99
C PRO A 449 18.02 3.45 7.72
N TYR A 450 17.36 3.32 8.87
CA TYR A 450 17.28 2.09 9.66
C TYR A 450 15.86 1.54 9.67
N GLU A 451 15.75 0.22 9.68
CA GLU A 451 14.48 -0.48 9.75
C GLU A 451 14.41 -1.39 10.96
N GLN A 452 13.26 -1.41 11.58
CA GLN A 452 12.91 -2.42 12.56
C GLN A 452 12.48 -3.68 11.81
N VAL A 453 13.17 -4.78 12.05
CA VAL A 453 12.94 -6.07 11.41
C VAL A 453 12.44 -7.06 12.45
N THR A 454 11.30 -7.66 12.21
CA THR A 454 10.79 -8.76 13.01
C THR A 454 10.84 -10.03 12.20
N VAL A 455 11.48 -11.05 12.74
CA VAL A 455 11.63 -12.36 12.14
C VAL A 455 10.97 -13.40 13.02
N ASP A 456 10.13 -14.25 12.45
CA ASP A 456 9.55 -15.42 13.13
C ASP A 456 10.03 -16.68 12.43
N VAL A 457 10.81 -17.49 13.13
CA VAL A 457 11.47 -18.69 12.58
C VAL A 457 11.39 -19.87 13.52
N GLU A 458 11.51 -21.07 12.97
CA GLU A 458 11.70 -22.27 13.79
C GLU A 458 13.07 -22.19 14.51
N GLU A 459 13.13 -22.67 15.76
CA GLU A 459 14.34 -22.63 16.60
C GLU A 459 15.59 -23.19 15.89
N ARG A 460 15.41 -24.22 15.06
CA ARG A 460 16.51 -24.83 14.28
C ARG A 460 17.17 -23.88 13.27
N HIS A 461 16.45 -22.85 12.81
CA HIS A 461 16.95 -21.87 11.82
C HIS A 461 17.47 -20.59 12.48
N GLN A 462 17.24 -20.42 13.79
CA GLN A 462 17.58 -19.20 14.55
C GLN A 462 19.06 -18.81 14.36
N GLY A 463 19.99 -19.74 14.54
CA GLY A 463 21.44 -19.44 14.48
C GLY A 463 21.87 -18.91 13.12
N GLY A 464 21.42 -19.53 12.02
CA GLY A 464 21.74 -19.08 10.66
C GLY A 464 21.18 -17.70 10.32
N VAL A 465 19.96 -17.42 10.77
CA VAL A 465 19.32 -16.11 10.57
C VAL A 465 20.03 -15.02 11.39
N MET A 466 20.38 -15.32 12.65
CA MET A 466 21.14 -14.37 13.50
C MET A 466 22.51 -14.05 12.92
N GLU A 467 23.24 -15.03 12.39
CA GLU A 467 24.52 -14.85 11.72
C GLU A 467 24.37 -13.97 10.47
N ALA A 468 23.37 -14.26 9.64
CA ALA A 468 23.10 -13.51 8.43
C ALA A 468 22.73 -12.05 8.69
N LEU A 469 21.83 -11.78 9.64
CA LEU A 469 21.47 -10.41 10.02
C LEU A 469 22.63 -9.67 10.71
N GLY A 470 23.43 -10.35 11.52
CA GLY A 470 24.64 -9.79 12.13
C GLY A 470 25.68 -9.37 11.08
N SER A 471 25.92 -10.19 10.06
CA SER A 471 26.83 -9.86 8.94
C SER A 471 26.35 -8.65 8.13
N ARG A 472 25.03 -8.40 8.13
CA ARG A 472 24.35 -7.27 7.47
C ARG A 472 24.17 -6.06 8.41
N ARG A 473 24.92 -6.02 9.51
CA ARG A 473 24.93 -4.92 10.49
C ARG A 473 23.65 -4.78 11.30
N GLY A 474 22.86 -5.84 11.45
CA GLY A 474 21.69 -5.85 12.31
C GLY A 474 22.04 -5.93 13.79
N ASP A 475 21.37 -5.15 14.62
CA ASP A 475 21.43 -5.20 16.08
C ASP A 475 20.21 -5.93 16.62
N LEU A 476 20.42 -7.06 17.29
CA LEU A 476 19.34 -7.76 17.99
C LEU A 476 18.82 -6.90 19.15
N LYS A 477 17.51 -6.65 19.16
CA LYS A 477 16.84 -5.88 20.22
C LYS A 477 16.11 -6.77 21.21
N ASP A 478 15.42 -7.79 20.70
CA ASP A 478 14.65 -8.71 21.53
C ASP A 478 14.59 -10.12 20.91
N MET A 479 14.39 -11.13 21.75
CA MET A 479 14.25 -12.51 21.34
C MET A 479 13.23 -13.21 22.24
N VAL A 480 12.10 -13.62 21.67
CA VAL A 480 10.99 -14.20 22.40
C VAL A 480 10.65 -15.58 21.82
N PRO A 481 10.94 -16.67 22.52
CA PRO A 481 10.49 -18.01 22.14
C PRO A 481 8.98 -18.16 22.42
N ASP A 482 8.26 -18.82 21.51
CA ASP A 482 6.82 -19.08 21.65
C ASP A 482 6.50 -20.31 22.53
N GLY A 483 7.52 -21.05 22.96
CA GLY A 483 7.40 -22.31 23.70
C GLY A 483 6.85 -23.50 22.89
N ARG A 484 6.72 -23.35 21.56
CA ARG A 484 6.22 -24.38 20.63
C ARG A 484 7.20 -24.69 19.49
N GLY A 485 8.46 -24.26 19.63
CA GLY A 485 9.53 -24.49 18.66
C GLY A 485 9.71 -23.38 17.64
N ARG A 486 9.11 -22.20 17.84
CA ARG A 486 9.37 -20.99 17.07
C ARG A 486 9.95 -19.90 17.96
N VAL A 487 10.73 -19.01 17.36
CA VAL A 487 11.35 -17.86 18.01
C VAL A 487 11.09 -16.62 17.19
N ARG A 488 10.64 -15.56 17.85
CA ARG A 488 10.55 -14.22 17.31
C ARG A 488 11.82 -13.45 17.65
N LEU A 489 12.43 -12.84 16.65
CA LEU A 489 13.63 -12.02 16.75
C LEU A 489 13.31 -10.60 16.26
N ASP A 490 13.53 -9.60 17.11
CA ASP A 490 13.37 -8.20 16.74
C ASP A 490 14.76 -7.55 16.58
N TYR A 491 15.03 -7.00 15.40
CA TYR A 491 16.30 -6.37 15.01
C TYR A 491 16.12 -4.91 14.61
N LEU A 492 17.19 -4.13 14.77
CA LEU A 492 17.36 -2.84 14.08
C LEU A 492 18.47 -3.01 13.04
N VAL A 493 18.13 -2.82 11.76
CA VAL A 493 19.03 -3.10 10.63
C VAL A 493 19.11 -1.87 9.73
N PRO A 494 20.29 -1.46 9.23
CA PRO A 494 20.37 -0.46 8.16
C PRO A 494 19.61 -0.94 6.93
N SER A 495 18.76 -0.12 6.31
CA SER A 495 17.93 -0.54 5.16
C SER A 495 18.74 -1.15 4.02
N ARG A 496 19.98 -0.65 3.78
CA ARG A 496 20.89 -1.26 2.78
C ARG A 496 21.22 -2.72 3.10
N GLY A 497 21.17 -3.13 4.38
CA GLY A 497 21.39 -4.50 4.83
C GLY A 497 20.26 -5.46 4.47
N LEU A 498 19.09 -4.95 4.20
CA LEU A 498 17.92 -5.74 3.84
C LEU A 498 17.80 -5.94 2.32
N ILE A 499 18.43 -5.09 1.51
CA ILE A 499 18.43 -5.22 0.05
C ILE A 499 19.02 -6.58 -0.33
N GLY A 500 18.22 -7.40 -1.04
CA GLY A 500 18.58 -8.76 -1.45
C GLY A 500 18.61 -9.80 -0.33
N PHE A 501 18.08 -9.49 0.86
CA PHE A 501 18.06 -10.44 1.99
C PHE A 501 16.87 -11.40 1.97
N GLN A 502 15.73 -11.04 1.40
CA GLN A 502 14.52 -11.85 1.41
C GLN A 502 14.75 -13.24 0.79
N THR A 503 15.42 -13.31 -0.35
CA THR A 503 15.71 -14.59 -1.02
C THR A 503 16.68 -15.46 -0.20
N GLU A 504 17.70 -14.85 0.43
CA GLU A 504 18.62 -15.54 1.34
C GLU A 504 17.90 -16.05 2.57
N PHE A 505 17.04 -15.23 3.19
CA PHE A 505 16.22 -15.57 4.34
C PHE A 505 15.29 -16.76 4.06
N MET A 506 14.58 -16.76 2.94
CA MET A 506 13.73 -17.88 2.54
C MET A 506 14.53 -19.17 2.36
N THR A 507 15.76 -19.07 1.86
CA THR A 507 16.65 -20.23 1.72
C THR A 507 17.12 -20.74 3.09
N LEU A 508 17.55 -19.85 3.99
CA LEU A 508 18.00 -20.18 5.34
C LEU A 508 16.90 -20.84 6.18
N THR A 509 15.66 -20.43 6.00
CA THR A 509 14.51 -20.92 6.75
C THR A 509 13.74 -22.03 6.04
N SER A 510 14.25 -22.53 4.90
CA SER A 510 13.57 -23.54 4.07
C SER A 510 12.14 -23.13 3.67
N GLY A 511 11.89 -21.84 3.56
CA GLY A 511 10.58 -21.28 3.20
C GLY A 511 9.56 -21.17 4.35
N THR A 512 9.92 -21.54 5.59
CA THR A 512 9.00 -21.53 6.75
C THR A 512 9.10 -20.27 7.60
N GLY A 513 10.11 -19.42 7.36
CA GLY A 513 10.32 -18.17 8.10
C GLY A 513 9.42 -17.06 7.61
N LEU A 514 9.02 -16.20 8.54
CA LEU A 514 8.31 -14.96 8.26
C LEU A 514 9.22 -13.79 8.61
N MET A 515 9.35 -12.82 7.73
CA MET A 515 10.14 -11.61 7.95
C MET A 515 9.31 -10.38 7.56
N TYR A 516 9.30 -9.42 8.47
CA TYR A 516 8.65 -8.14 8.28
C TYR A 516 9.60 -7.03 8.67
N HIS A 517 9.59 -5.93 7.94
CA HIS A 517 10.43 -4.79 8.24
C HIS A 517 9.68 -3.48 8.01
N VAL A 518 10.06 -2.46 8.77
CA VAL A 518 9.41 -1.14 8.78
C VAL A 518 10.49 -0.10 9.01
N PHE A 519 10.47 1.00 8.26
CA PHE A 519 11.34 2.15 8.50
C PHE A 519 11.16 2.68 9.93
N ASP A 520 12.27 2.89 10.65
CA ASP A 520 12.29 3.41 12.00
C ASP A 520 12.78 4.87 12.03
N HIS A 521 14.03 5.11 11.66
CA HIS A 521 14.64 6.45 11.70
C HIS A 521 15.86 6.55 10.77
N TYR A 522 16.35 7.78 10.60
CA TYR A 522 17.68 8.03 10.04
C TYR A 522 18.71 8.12 11.17
N GLY A 523 19.69 7.23 11.19
CA GLY A 523 20.79 7.19 12.15
C GLY A 523 22.16 7.31 11.47
N ALA A 524 23.22 7.47 12.25
CA ALA A 524 24.59 7.57 11.73
C ALA A 524 24.94 6.39 10.83
N ALA A 525 25.50 6.68 9.66
CA ALA A 525 25.86 5.65 8.68
C ALA A 525 26.97 4.75 9.22
N ARG A 526 26.75 3.43 9.21
CA ARG A 526 27.76 2.46 9.64
C ARG A 526 28.87 2.36 8.59
N GLN A 527 30.11 2.37 9.04
CA GLN A 527 31.27 2.23 8.16
C GLN A 527 31.32 0.84 7.52
N GLY A 528 31.76 0.79 6.25
CA GLY A 528 31.94 -0.43 5.47
C GLY A 528 30.72 -0.78 4.60
N GLY A 529 31.00 -1.42 3.46
CA GLY A 529 30.00 -1.95 2.55
C GLY A 529 29.28 -3.18 3.15
N ILE A 530 28.12 -3.52 2.59
CA ILE A 530 27.49 -4.82 2.80
C ILE A 530 28.14 -5.78 1.81
N ALA A 531 28.33 -7.03 2.23
CA ALA A 531 28.91 -8.05 1.38
C ALA A 531 28.10 -8.17 0.08
N PRO A 532 28.76 -8.23 -1.08
CA PRO A 532 28.10 -8.49 -2.35
C PRO A 532 27.42 -9.88 -2.33
N ARG A 533 26.62 -10.14 -3.34
CA ARG A 533 25.99 -11.45 -3.55
C ARG A 533 27.05 -12.57 -3.48
N ARG A 534 26.76 -13.64 -2.73
CA ARG A 534 27.69 -14.79 -2.56
C ARG A 534 27.99 -15.52 -3.86
N ASN A 535 27.07 -15.48 -4.82
CA ASN A 535 27.12 -16.23 -6.07
C ASN A 535 27.29 -15.29 -7.27
N GLY A 536 28.26 -15.56 -8.14
CA GLY A 536 28.44 -14.83 -9.39
C GLY A 536 27.31 -15.10 -10.40
N ALA A 537 27.39 -14.43 -11.55
CA ALA A 537 26.48 -14.60 -12.68
C ALA A 537 27.07 -15.46 -13.78
N MET A 538 26.25 -16.26 -14.46
CA MET A 538 26.61 -16.88 -15.75
C MET A 538 26.14 -15.95 -16.87
N ILE A 539 27.09 -15.43 -17.66
CA ILE A 539 26.84 -14.37 -18.65
C ILE A 539 26.99 -14.94 -20.05
N SER A 540 25.98 -14.77 -20.90
CA SER A 540 26.07 -15.19 -22.30
C SER A 540 27.10 -14.37 -23.07
N ASN A 541 27.92 -15.06 -23.86
CA ASN A 541 28.85 -14.43 -24.82
C ASN A 541 28.33 -14.45 -26.27
N SER A 542 27.10 -14.90 -26.48
CA SER A 542 26.55 -15.13 -27.80
C SER A 542 25.10 -14.75 -27.88
N THR A 543 24.62 -14.38 -29.07
CA THR A 543 23.23 -14.04 -29.36
C THR A 543 22.58 -15.13 -30.20
N GLY A 544 21.42 -15.66 -29.78
CA GLY A 544 20.66 -16.70 -30.49
C GLY A 544 19.80 -17.52 -29.56
N LYS A 545 19.37 -18.71 -29.98
CA LYS A 545 18.53 -19.61 -29.19
C LYS A 545 19.37 -20.55 -28.33
N ALA A 546 19.05 -20.60 -27.04
CA ALA A 546 19.67 -21.52 -26.10
C ALA A 546 19.38 -22.98 -26.47
N LEU A 547 20.41 -23.80 -26.48
CA LEU A 547 20.33 -25.22 -26.86
C LEU A 547 20.32 -26.12 -25.63
N GLY A 548 19.46 -27.14 -25.62
CA GLY A 548 19.38 -28.10 -24.51
C GLY A 548 20.70 -28.73 -24.13
N TYR A 549 21.54 -29.08 -25.12
CA TYR A 549 22.87 -29.64 -24.89
C TYR A 549 23.83 -28.69 -24.19
N ALA A 550 23.82 -27.40 -24.57
CA ALA A 550 24.62 -26.39 -23.87
C ALA A 550 24.17 -26.21 -22.44
N LEU A 551 22.84 -26.09 -22.22
CA LEU A 551 22.24 -25.89 -20.90
C LEU A 551 22.47 -27.08 -19.97
N PHE A 552 22.48 -28.32 -20.51
CA PHE A 552 22.82 -29.52 -19.75
C PHE A 552 24.25 -29.45 -19.16
N ASN A 553 25.21 -28.99 -19.94
CA ASN A 553 26.58 -28.82 -19.43
C ASN A 553 26.73 -27.60 -18.50
N LEU A 554 25.87 -26.58 -18.65
CA LEU A 554 25.93 -25.38 -17.82
C LEU A 554 25.26 -25.57 -16.46
N GLN A 555 24.27 -26.46 -16.32
CA GLN A 555 23.62 -26.73 -15.03
C GLN A 555 24.57 -27.30 -13.97
N GLU A 556 25.68 -27.90 -14.36
CA GLU A 556 26.75 -28.33 -13.45
C GLU A 556 27.50 -27.15 -12.81
N ARG A 557 27.44 -25.97 -13.46
CA ARG A 557 28.11 -24.73 -13.00
C ARG A 557 27.22 -23.85 -12.12
N GLY A 558 25.91 -24.14 -12.09
CA GLY A 558 24.95 -23.37 -11.30
C GLY A 558 23.53 -23.51 -11.79
N ARG A 559 22.64 -22.64 -11.30
CA ARG A 559 21.21 -22.65 -11.65
C ARG A 559 20.93 -21.77 -12.85
N LEU A 560 20.14 -22.26 -13.79
CA LEU A 560 19.80 -21.56 -15.04
C LEU A 560 18.54 -20.70 -14.89
N PHE A 561 18.49 -19.58 -15.64
CA PHE A 561 17.35 -18.68 -15.76
C PHE A 561 16.64 -18.79 -17.12
N VAL A 562 17.22 -19.56 -18.04
CA VAL A 562 16.74 -19.74 -19.41
C VAL A 562 16.44 -21.20 -19.69
N LYS A 563 15.47 -21.44 -20.57
CA LYS A 563 15.05 -22.76 -21.03
C LYS A 563 15.58 -23.05 -22.42
N PRO A 564 15.61 -24.32 -22.85
CA PRO A 564 15.88 -24.66 -24.26
C PRO A 564 14.91 -23.94 -25.21
N GLY A 565 15.46 -23.28 -26.22
CA GLY A 565 14.70 -22.52 -27.20
C GLY A 565 14.51 -21.04 -26.89
N ASP A 566 14.78 -20.60 -25.66
CA ASP A 566 14.75 -19.17 -25.30
C ASP A 566 15.81 -18.40 -26.10
N GLU A 567 15.42 -17.21 -26.57
CA GLU A 567 16.36 -16.29 -27.20
C GLU A 567 17.18 -15.57 -26.14
N VAL A 568 18.48 -15.56 -26.32
CA VAL A 568 19.46 -14.88 -25.46
C VAL A 568 20.37 -13.98 -26.27
N TYR A 569 21.00 -13.00 -25.63
CA TYR A 569 21.96 -12.10 -26.26
C TYR A 569 23.25 -11.97 -25.46
N GLU A 570 24.30 -11.48 -26.09
CA GLU A 570 25.59 -11.22 -25.44
C GLU A 570 25.42 -10.23 -24.28
N GLY A 571 25.94 -10.59 -23.09
CA GLY A 571 25.80 -9.78 -21.88
C GLY A 571 24.55 -10.06 -21.06
N GLN A 572 23.62 -10.88 -21.53
CA GLN A 572 22.48 -11.35 -20.72
C GLN A 572 22.96 -12.34 -19.66
N VAL A 573 22.44 -12.23 -18.44
CA VAL A 573 22.65 -13.19 -17.37
C VAL A 573 21.70 -14.37 -17.59
N VAL A 574 22.26 -15.53 -17.84
CA VAL A 574 21.52 -16.77 -18.17
C VAL A 574 21.43 -17.76 -17.02
N GLY A 575 22.08 -17.43 -15.90
CA GLY A 575 22.04 -18.25 -14.70
C GLY A 575 22.87 -17.68 -13.56
N MET A 576 22.74 -18.28 -12.39
CA MET A 576 23.52 -18.02 -11.20
C MET A 576 24.67 -19.01 -11.12
N HIS A 577 25.90 -18.52 -11.00
CA HIS A 577 27.08 -19.35 -10.85
C HIS A 577 27.17 -19.91 -9.43
N SER A 578 27.67 -21.13 -9.27
CA SER A 578 27.85 -21.76 -7.95
C SER A 578 29.06 -21.20 -7.16
N ARG A 579 29.90 -20.37 -7.78
CA ARG A 579 31.02 -19.67 -7.15
C ARG A 579 30.77 -18.16 -7.13
N GLU A 580 31.60 -17.44 -6.38
CA GLU A 580 31.46 -15.99 -6.19
C GLU A 580 31.75 -15.17 -7.45
N ASN A 581 32.59 -15.68 -8.37
CA ASN A 581 32.99 -14.97 -9.58
C ASN A 581 32.01 -15.17 -10.73
N ASP A 582 31.88 -14.16 -11.57
CA ASP A 582 31.14 -14.23 -12.81
C ASP A 582 31.81 -15.19 -13.81
N LEU A 583 30.98 -15.91 -14.57
CA LEU A 583 31.40 -16.86 -15.58
C LEU A 583 30.77 -16.52 -16.93
N THR A 584 31.63 -16.22 -17.92
CA THR A 584 31.17 -16.05 -19.31
C THR A 584 30.95 -17.43 -19.95
N VAL A 585 29.76 -17.67 -20.49
CA VAL A 585 29.29 -18.97 -21.00
C VAL A 585 28.70 -18.85 -22.40
N ASN A 586 28.72 -19.98 -23.13
CA ASN A 586 28.05 -20.08 -24.42
C ASN A 586 26.82 -21.01 -24.34
N PRO A 587 25.60 -20.45 -24.21
CA PRO A 587 24.35 -21.23 -24.14
C PRO A 587 23.90 -21.79 -25.49
N LEU A 588 24.61 -21.47 -26.60
CA LEU A 588 24.28 -21.89 -27.96
C LEU A 588 25.17 -23.02 -28.47
N LYS A 589 26.05 -23.55 -27.63
CA LYS A 589 27.02 -24.58 -28.06
C LYS A 589 26.28 -25.88 -28.46
N ALA A 590 26.31 -26.21 -29.74
CA ALA A 590 25.72 -27.44 -30.25
C ALA A 590 26.60 -28.68 -29.92
N LYS A 591 25.99 -29.84 -29.84
CA LYS A 591 26.68 -31.12 -29.76
C LYS A 591 27.51 -31.29 -31.06
N GLN A 592 28.82 -31.47 -30.92
CA GLN A 592 29.66 -31.83 -32.08
C GLN A 592 29.37 -33.28 -32.44
N LEU A 593 29.02 -33.53 -33.68
CA LEU A 593 28.84 -34.88 -34.22
C LEU A 593 30.21 -35.51 -34.38
N THR A 594 30.62 -36.34 -33.44
CA THR A 594 31.96 -36.93 -33.42
C THR A 594 32.04 -38.35 -33.99
N ASN A 595 30.93 -39.09 -34.15
CA ASN A 595 30.91 -40.43 -34.77
C ASN A 595 29.53 -40.92 -35.16
N ILE A 596 29.38 -41.51 -36.34
CA ILE A 596 28.13 -42.10 -36.85
C ILE A 596 27.66 -43.29 -35.99
N ARG A 597 28.54 -43.98 -35.29
CA ARG A 597 28.20 -45.12 -34.41
C ARG A 597 27.61 -44.75 -33.05
N ALA A 598 27.77 -43.53 -32.59
CA ALA A 598 27.21 -43.02 -31.33
C ALA A 598 25.83 -42.38 -31.49
N ALA A 599 25.29 -42.23 -32.71
CA ALA A 599 24.02 -41.59 -32.99
C ALA A 599 22.79 -42.41 -32.52
N GLY A 600 22.99 -43.67 -32.08
CA GLY A 600 21.92 -44.55 -31.61
C GLY A 600 21.72 -44.60 -30.10
N SER A 601 22.53 -43.93 -29.32
CA SER A 601 22.40 -43.86 -27.85
C SER A 601 22.35 -42.41 -27.38
N ASP A 602 21.33 -41.66 -27.84
CA ASP A 602 21.04 -40.36 -27.23
C ASP A 602 20.39 -40.61 -25.86
N GLU A 603 21.22 -40.45 -24.81
CA GLU A 603 20.68 -40.38 -23.45
C GLU A 603 19.74 -39.19 -23.33
N ASN A 604 18.60 -39.39 -22.64
CA ASN A 604 17.67 -38.31 -22.36
C ASN A 604 18.37 -37.22 -21.59
N ILE A 605 18.37 -35.99 -22.14
CA ILE A 605 18.88 -34.81 -21.46
C ILE A 605 17.90 -34.38 -20.37
N LEU A 606 18.27 -34.64 -19.11
CA LEU A 606 17.50 -34.17 -17.96
C LEU A 606 17.99 -32.78 -17.56
N LEU A 607 17.14 -31.77 -17.70
CA LEU A 607 17.41 -30.41 -17.26
C LEU A 607 16.67 -30.09 -15.97
N THR A 608 17.38 -29.51 -15.00
CA THR A 608 16.74 -28.88 -13.85
C THR A 608 15.88 -27.71 -14.33
N PRO A 609 14.64 -27.55 -13.83
CA PRO A 609 13.79 -26.43 -14.20
C PRO A 609 14.50 -25.09 -14.00
N ALA A 610 14.43 -24.22 -15.01
CA ALA A 610 14.99 -22.89 -14.94
C ALA A 610 14.23 -22.05 -13.91
N ILE A 611 14.95 -21.21 -13.18
CA ILE A 611 14.35 -20.21 -12.28
C ILE A 611 13.74 -19.11 -13.14
N VAL A 612 12.45 -18.85 -12.96
CA VAL A 612 11.75 -17.72 -13.56
C VAL A 612 11.59 -16.66 -12.47
N PHE A 613 12.29 -15.58 -12.60
CA PHE A 613 12.22 -14.48 -11.63
C PHE A 613 10.89 -13.72 -11.72
N SER A 614 10.31 -13.39 -10.56
CA SER A 614 9.43 -12.25 -10.46
C SER A 614 10.23 -10.95 -10.59
N LEU A 615 9.55 -9.82 -10.73
CA LEU A 615 10.23 -8.51 -10.80
C LEU A 615 11.05 -8.25 -9.53
N GLU A 616 10.46 -8.51 -8.36
CA GLU A 616 11.12 -8.33 -7.05
C GLU A 616 12.36 -9.21 -6.94
N GLN A 617 12.24 -10.48 -7.27
CA GLN A 617 13.36 -11.42 -7.23
C GLN A 617 14.51 -11.00 -8.17
N ALA A 618 14.17 -10.42 -9.33
CA ALA A 618 15.17 -9.90 -10.24
C ALA A 618 15.88 -8.66 -9.68
N LEU A 619 15.13 -7.74 -9.04
CA LEU A 619 15.67 -6.55 -8.39
C LEU A 619 16.58 -6.89 -7.21
N GLU A 620 16.20 -7.88 -6.40
CA GLU A 620 17.02 -8.39 -5.29
C GLU A 620 18.29 -9.11 -5.78
N PHE A 621 18.22 -9.77 -6.94
CA PHE A 621 19.32 -10.56 -7.47
C PHE A 621 20.46 -9.70 -8.02
N ILE A 622 20.16 -8.55 -8.66
CA ILE A 622 21.15 -7.78 -9.41
C ILE A 622 22.17 -7.07 -8.52
N GLU A 623 23.41 -6.96 -9.06
CA GLU A 623 24.50 -6.18 -8.51
C GLU A 623 24.63 -4.81 -9.20
N GLU A 624 25.55 -3.95 -8.72
CA GLU A 624 25.73 -2.58 -9.21
C GLU A 624 26.05 -2.49 -10.72
N ASP A 625 26.73 -3.51 -11.27
CA ASP A 625 27.08 -3.61 -12.68
C ASP A 625 26.01 -4.31 -13.54
N GLU A 626 24.86 -4.65 -12.95
CA GLU A 626 23.74 -5.33 -13.59
C GLU A 626 22.51 -4.44 -13.70
N LEU A 627 21.60 -4.79 -14.60
CA LEU A 627 20.32 -4.13 -14.82
C LEU A 627 19.23 -5.18 -15.00
N VAL A 628 18.02 -4.87 -14.56
CA VAL A 628 16.83 -5.62 -14.93
C VAL A 628 16.19 -4.96 -16.15
N GLU A 629 16.03 -5.73 -17.21
CA GLU A 629 15.23 -5.37 -18.38
C GLU A 629 13.79 -5.78 -18.13
N VAL A 630 12.90 -4.79 -18.03
CA VAL A 630 11.47 -4.97 -17.76
C VAL A 630 10.70 -4.74 -19.06
N THR A 631 10.03 -5.78 -19.55
CA THR A 631 9.18 -5.73 -20.73
C THR A 631 7.79 -6.29 -20.41
N PRO A 632 6.74 -6.00 -21.18
CA PRO A 632 5.40 -6.56 -20.97
C PRO A 632 5.36 -8.09 -20.85
N ARG A 633 6.26 -8.80 -21.54
CA ARG A 633 6.28 -10.26 -21.61
C ARG A 633 7.41 -10.93 -20.84
N SER A 634 8.49 -10.20 -20.54
CA SER A 634 9.71 -10.82 -20.01
C SER A 634 10.41 -9.92 -19.01
N ILE A 635 10.99 -10.54 -17.99
CA ILE A 635 11.93 -9.93 -17.05
C ILE A 635 13.25 -10.62 -17.29
N ARG A 636 14.30 -9.86 -17.66
CA ARG A 636 15.63 -10.37 -17.94
C ARG A 636 16.66 -9.60 -17.14
N VAL A 637 17.65 -10.31 -16.65
CA VAL A 637 18.83 -9.69 -16.02
C VAL A 637 19.95 -9.59 -17.06
N ARG A 638 20.64 -8.46 -17.08
CA ARG A 638 21.78 -8.24 -17.98
C ARG A 638 22.89 -7.43 -17.33
N LYS A 639 24.09 -7.55 -17.84
CA LYS A 639 25.18 -6.64 -17.45
C LYS A 639 24.94 -5.24 -18.04
N ARG A 640 25.40 -4.22 -17.33
CA ARG A 640 25.37 -2.82 -17.81
C ARG A 640 26.17 -2.69 -19.11
N HIS A 641 27.38 -3.27 -19.14
CA HIS A 641 28.22 -3.40 -20.33
C HIS A 641 28.00 -4.78 -20.95
N LEU A 642 27.40 -4.82 -22.13
CA LEU A 642 27.04 -6.09 -22.77
C LEU A 642 28.26 -6.87 -23.25
N LYS A 643 29.25 -6.17 -23.82
CA LYS A 643 30.46 -6.82 -24.38
C LYS A 643 31.48 -7.14 -23.31
N GLU A 644 32.09 -8.32 -23.40
CA GLU A 644 33.08 -8.80 -22.42
C GLU A 644 34.29 -7.86 -22.28
N HIS A 645 34.78 -7.29 -23.41
CA HIS A 645 35.93 -6.39 -23.37
C HIS A 645 35.59 -5.05 -22.66
N GLU A 646 34.36 -4.56 -22.76
CA GLU A 646 33.90 -3.36 -22.05
C GLU A 646 33.83 -3.62 -20.54
N ARG A 647 33.31 -4.79 -20.12
CA ARG A 647 33.28 -5.20 -18.70
C ARG A 647 34.72 -5.29 -18.13
N LYS A 648 35.64 -5.94 -18.87
CA LYS A 648 37.04 -6.03 -18.44
C LYS A 648 37.76 -4.67 -18.37
N ARG A 649 37.36 -3.71 -19.22
CA ARG A 649 37.89 -2.34 -19.17
C ARG A 649 37.33 -1.55 -17.98
N ALA A 650 36.05 -1.65 -17.72
CA ALA A 650 35.41 -1.01 -16.57
C ALA A 650 35.96 -1.52 -15.23
N GLY A 651 36.17 -2.83 -15.08
CA GLY A 651 36.78 -3.43 -13.88
C GLY A 651 38.29 -3.15 -13.67
N LYS A 652 39.00 -2.58 -14.66
CA LYS A 652 40.38 -2.12 -14.50
C LYS A 652 40.50 -0.65 -14.13
N GLY A 653 39.39 0.09 -14.19
CA GLY A 653 39.34 1.50 -13.86
C GLY A 653 38.85 1.80 -12.44
N MET A 654 38.47 0.78 -11.70
CA MET A 654 38.20 0.80 -10.26
C MET A 654 39.45 0.23 -9.55
#